data_f2d2a6fb04c0a872a60e7c0ea9916707
#
_entry.id   f2d2a6fb04c0a872a60e7c0ea9916707
#
_cell.length_a   1.000
_cell.length_b   1.000
_cell.length_c   1.000
_cell.angle_alpha   90.00
_cell.angle_beta   90.00
_cell.angle_gamma   90.00
#
_symmetry.space_group_name_H-M   'P 1'
#
loop_
_entity.id
_entity.type
_entity.pdbx_description
1 polymer ?
#
loop_
_entity_poly.entity_id
_entity_poly.type
_entity_poly.pdbx_seq_one_letter_code
_entity_poly.pdbx_strand_id
1 'polypeptide(L)'
;MYKKKFNSLKTIRFRRFARKSYSAFGSMHKVITIGVLAGSTLLSAHAASVTPIERTVVETSSDTVARKELDEVTVAATKVDLPLSMAAKQVTVIGRTEIERAPVKSVQDLLNYVAGVDILQRSPHGVQADISLRGGSADQVAILLNGVNLTNPQTGHYSFDIPINLSDIERIEIVQGPTSLAYGASALSGGINIITKKDTASNLTGKVEVGMHRLFGAEVRGAYKTRSTVSRLSVGYDRSSGYIANSDYDILNALLQTRLEVQRIASVDIQAGYNAKKYGANTFYSPAYPNQYDDTRGMFASVKAETYGRLRFIPQIYWSRHYDCFQLIREGTPNPPAWYKDHNYHRSDVWGVTLNVLYSSPLGITSFGGELRGESILSSVLGKPLDVPRGKYTKADSRRNTSLFVEHNLLLDKFTLSLGGILNHNTAVAGKVAFYPAVNVSYRPTYNLSLYASFDMATRMPSFTELYYTTRTHTGSPNLLPEYTRSAEAGIRFTERFINIRSSVFYTQGKNLIDWQYNQADSKWYSVNLASDSRLATFGIGYTVGVDFEELLGSRQPLGSLSVGYQYIDQNNDKASTNNPISVYVFNFLRHKITAALSHRIVDKLRATWNFRWQDRAGSYTRYVDSKPAETVSYKPFGLLDVRLDYSVGCLSLFVNANNIFNRTYMDFGNIPQPGLWITGGISYRLH
;
A
#
# COMPACT_ATOMS: atom_id res chain seq x y z
N MET A 1 -32.75 45.82 32.37
CA MET A 1 -32.44 46.58 31.13
C MET A 1 -31.12 46.06 30.54
N TYR A 2 -31.03 44.73 30.26
CA TYR A 2 -29.85 44.11 29.62
C TYR A 2 -30.29 42.77 28.98
N LYS A 3 -30.95 42.85 27.82
CA LYS A 3 -31.23 41.68 26.95
C LYS A 3 -31.63 42.20 25.55
N LYS A 4 -30.66 42.65 24.77
CA LYS A 4 -30.86 42.90 23.32
C LYS A 4 -29.55 43.34 22.65
N LYS A 5 -28.50 42.48 22.63
CA LYS A 5 -27.33 42.75 21.77
C LYS A 5 -26.48 41.53 21.44
N PHE A 6 -27.06 40.32 21.38
CA PHE A 6 -26.24 39.11 21.10
C PHE A 6 -26.68 38.28 19.87
N ASN A 7 -27.64 38.76 19.09
CA ASN A 7 -28.16 37.95 17.95
C ASN A 7 -27.74 38.42 16.54
N SER A 8 -26.88 39.43 16.38
CA SER A 8 -26.54 39.92 15.03
C SER A 8 -25.17 39.45 14.49
N LEU A 9 -24.30 38.89 15.32
CA LEU A 9 -22.94 38.49 14.93
C LEU A 9 -22.78 37.03 14.45
N LYS A 10 -23.75 36.15 14.73
CA LYS A 10 -23.70 34.76 14.27
C LYS A 10 -24.19 34.55 12.84
N THR A 11 -25.05 35.38 12.32
CA THR A 11 -25.65 35.22 10.97
C THR A 11 -24.73 35.67 9.83
N ILE A 12 -23.81 36.61 10.11
CA ILE A 12 -22.87 37.10 9.07
C ILE A 12 -21.70 36.15 8.80
N ARG A 13 -21.27 35.36 9.78
CA ARG A 13 -20.18 34.33 9.56
C ARG A 13 -20.65 33.12 8.79
N PHE A 14 -21.92 32.72 8.89
CA PHE A 14 -22.44 31.57 8.15
C PHE A 14 -22.65 31.82 6.65
N ARG A 15 -23.02 33.05 6.26
CA ARG A 15 -23.22 33.42 4.84
C ARG A 15 -21.88 33.54 4.06
N ARG A 16 -20.77 33.88 4.71
CA ARG A 16 -19.44 33.92 4.05
C ARG A 16 -18.82 32.53 3.86
N PHE A 17 -19.15 31.55 4.69
CA PHE A 17 -18.67 30.18 4.53
C PHE A 17 -19.39 29.46 3.41
N ALA A 18 -20.70 29.69 3.25
CA ALA A 18 -21.48 29.06 2.16
C ALA A 18 -21.07 29.59 0.76
N ARG A 19 -20.65 30.86 0.62
CA ARG A 19 -20.22 31.39 -0.68
C ARG A 19 -18.85 30.92 -1.15
N LYS A 20 -17.94 30.51 -0.27
CA LYS A 20 -16.64 29.94 -0.67
C LYS A 20 -16.73 28.46 -1.04
N SER A 21 -17.71 27.73 -0.53
CA SER A 21 -17.95 26.34 -0.87
C SER A 21 -18.59 26.17 -2.27
N TYR A 22 -19.38 27.14 -2.72
CA TYR A 22 -20.04 27.09 -4.03
C TYR A 22 -19.07 27.28 -5.23
N SER A 23 -17.96 27.98 -5.07
CA SER A 23 -16.99 28.18 -6.16
C SER A 23 -16.16 26.95 -6.46
N ALA A 24 -15.92 26.07 -5.47
CA ALA A 24 -15.21 24.79 -5.67
C ALA A 24 -16.11 23.74 -6.32
N PHE A 25 -17.41 23.75 -6.03
CA PHE A 25 -18.39 22.83 -6.64
C PHE A 25 -18.75 23.20 -8.09
N GLY A 26 -18.74 24.47 -8.44
CA GLY A 26 -19.02 24.94 -9.80
C GLY A 26 -17.95 24.52 -10.83
N SER A 27 -16.70 24.40 -10.41
CA SER A 27 -15.61 23.91 -11.26
C SER A 27 -15.67 22.40 -11.50
N MET A 28 -16.16 21.64 -10.51
CA MET A 28 -16.30 20.18 -10.62
C MET A 28 -17.49 19.79 -11.52
N HIS A 29 -18.55 20.58 -11.57
CA HIS A 29 -19.71 20.32 -12.44
C HIS A 29 -19.36 20.44 -13.93
N LYS A 30 -18.48 21.36 -14.31
CA LYS A 30 -18.03 21.53 -15.70
C LYS A 30 -17.15 20.38 -16.18
N VAL A 31 -16.34 19.77 -15.31
CA VAL A 31 -15.46 18.64 -15.66
C VAL A 31 -16.27 17.35 -15.81
N ILE A 32 -17.28 17.14 -14.97
CA ILE A 32 -18.16 15.96 -15.04
C ILE A 32 -19.06 16.01 -16.29
N THR A 33 -19.53 17.21 -16.67
CA THR A 33 -20.40 17.36 -17.86
C THR A 33 -19.63 17.11 -19.16
N ILE A 34 -18.34 17.44 -19.24
CA ILE A 34 -17.51 17.15 -20.42
C ILE A 34 -17.18 15.66 -20.53
N GLY A 35 -16.98 14.97 -19.42
CA GLY A 35 -16.73 13.51 -19.40
C GLY A 35 -17.94 12.69 -19.83
N VAL A 36 -19.15 13.12 -19.49
CA VAL A 36 -20.41 12.43 -19.86
C VAL A 36 -20.77 12.70 -21.31
N LEU A 37 -20.51 13.91 -21.83
CA LEU A 37 -20.75 14.23 -23.25
C LEU A 37 -19.78 13.56 -24.22
N ALA A 38 -18.51 13.34 -23.82
CA ALA A 38 -17.55 12.58 -24.63
C ALA A 38 -17.89 11.08 -24.71
N GLY A 39 -18.52 10.52 -23.66
CA GLY A 39 -19.00 9.13 -23.64
C GLY A 39 -20.26 8.91 -24.49
N SER A 40 -21.13 9.92 -24.61
CA SER A 40 -22.40 9.78 -25.33
C SER A 40 -22.26 9.90 -26.87
N THR A 41 -21.22 10.56 -27.37
CA THR A 41 -20.94 10.66 -28.82
C THR A 41 -20.26 9.44 -29.42
N LEU A 42 -19.61 8.60 -28.60
CA LEU A 42 -19.00 7.33 -29.05
C LEU A 42 -19.97 6.13 -29.04
N LEU A 43 -21.15 6.25 -28.41
CA LEU A 43 -22.13 5.18 -28.30
C LEU A 43 -23.19 5.15 -29.44
N SER A 44 -23.19 6.14 -30.34
CA SER A 44 -24.18 6.24 -31.43
C SER A 44 -23.75 5.68 -32.79
N ALA A 45 -22.52 5.16 -32.90
CA ALA A 45 -22.07 4.51 -34.13
C ALA A 45 -21.88 3.00 -33.92
N HIS A 46 -22.81 2.21 -34.50
CA HIS A 46 -22.82 0.75 -34.65
C HIS A 46 -23.78 0.00 -33.73
N ALA A 47 -25.06 0.22 -33.96
CA ALA A 47 -26.07 -0.82 -33.75
C ALA A 47 -26.18 -1.68 -35.03
N ALA A 48 -25.20 -2.53 -35.28
CA ALA A 48 -25.34 -3.62 -36.26
C ALA A 48 -25.68 -4.90 -35.46
N SER A 49 -26.78 -5.49 -35.82
CA SER A 49 -27.35 -6.71 -35.27
C SER A 49 -26.32 -7.84 -35.16
N VAL A 50 -25.98 -8.25 -33.95
CA VAL A 50 -25.23 -9.48 -33.70
C VAL A 50 -26.20 -10.47 -33.05
N THR A 51 -26.54 -11.52 -33.80
CA THR A 51 -27.25 -12.71 -33.31
C THR A 51 -26.48 -13.32 -32.11
N PRO A 52 -27.20 -13.81 -31.09
CA PRO A 52 -26.56 -14.47 -29.97
C PRO A 52 -25.94 -15.80 -30.40
N ILE A 53 -24.62 -15.96 -30.23
CA ILE A 53 -23.99 -17.25 -30.34
C ILE A 53 -24.26 -17.99 -29.04
N GLU A 54 -25.15 -19.00 -29.12
CA GLU A 54 -25.32 -20.02 -28.09
C GLU A 54 -23.96 -20.70 -27.83
N ARG A 55 -23.61 -20.79 -26.54
CA ARG A 55 -22.51 -21.65 -26.11
C ARG A 55 -22.91 -23.10 -26.33
N THR A 56 -22.48 -23.69 -27.42
CA THR A 56 -22.52 -25.14 -27.59
C THR A 56 -21.45 -25.74 -26.68
N VAL A 57 -21.90 -26.27 -25.55
CA VAL A 57 -21.08 -27.16 -24.71
C VAL A 57 -20.99 -28.46 -25.50
N VAL A 58 -19.82 -28.77 -26.01
CA VAL A 58 -19.53 -30.10 -26.55
C VAL A 58 -19.34 -31.01 -25.34
N GLU A 59 -20.40 -31.78 -25.01
CA GLU A 59 -20.31 -32.91 -24.10
C GLU A 59 -19.50 -34.03 -24.78
N THR A 60 -18.24 -34.17 -24.45
CA THR A 60 -17.52 -35.39 -24.66
C THR A 60 -17.60 -36.24 -23.39
N SER A 61 -18.45 -37.25 -23.45
CA SER A 61 -18.55 -38.29 -22.42
C SER A 61 -17.25 -39.09 -22.32
N SER A 62 -16.54 -38.99 -21.22
CA SER A 62 -15.72 -40.08 -20.65
C SER A 62 -15.35 -39.74 -19.20
N ASP A 63 -15.44 -40.73 -18.34
CA ASP A 63 -15.12 -40.77 -16.92
C ASP A 63 -14.13 -39.70 -16.44
N THR A 64 -14.65 -38.63 -15.87
CA THR A 64 -13.84 -37.62 -15.17
C THR A 64 -14.45 -37.41 -13.81
N VAL A 65 -13.72 -37.86 -12.79
CA VAL A 65 -13.82 -37.38 -11.43
C VAL A 65 -14.01 -35.86 -11.50
N ALA A 66 -15.11 -35.33 -10.99
CA ALA A 66 -15.39 -33.91 -10.97
C ALA A 66 -14.21 -33.18 -10.26
N ARG A 67 -13.28 -32.66 -11.06
CA ARG A 67 -12.25 -31.75 -10.58
C ARG A 67 -13.00 -30.50 -10.13
N LYS A 68 -13.07 -30.31 -8.83
CA LYS A 68 -13.39 -29.01 -8.24
C LYS A 68 -12.21 -28.12 -8.64
N GLU A 69 -12.36 -27.35 -9.71
CA GLU A 69 -11.40 -26.30 -10.03
C GLU A 69 -11.31 -25.42 -8.78
N LEU A 70 -10.16 -25.42 -8.14
CA LEU A 70 -9.83 -24.40 -7.14
C LEU A 70 -9.94 -23.08 -7.88
N ASP A 71 -10.82 -22.17 -7.43
CA ASP A 71 -10.96 -20.84 -8.00
C ASP A 71 -9.57 -20.19 -8.02
N GLU A 72 -8.94 -20.20 -9.21
CA GLU A 72 -7.59 -19.69 -9.35
C GLU A 72 -7.61 -18.16 -9.18
N VAL A 73 -6.84 -17.67 -8.21
CA VAL A 73 -6.76 -16.24 -7.92
C VAL A 73 -6.12 -15.51 -9.11
N THR A 74 -6.86 -14.62 -9.74
CA THR A 74 -6.32 -13.68 -10.72
C THR A 74 -5.61 -12.53 -10.01
N VAL A 75 -4.44 -12.13 -10.51
CA VAL A 75 -3.60 -11.08 -9.92
C VAL A 75 -3.29 -9.99 -10.92
N ALA A 76 -3.21 -8.75 -10.44
CA ALA A 76 -2.86 -7.57 -11.22
C ALA A 76 -1.33 -7.33 -11.25
N ALA A 77 -0.55 -8.37 -11.55
CA ALA A 77 0.91 -8.25 -11.70
C ALA A 77 1.35 -7.62 -13.02
N THR A 78 0.43 -7.49 -13.98
CA THR A 78 0.56 -6.87 -15.30
C THR A 78 -0.64 -5.93 -15.53
N LYS A 79 -0.70 -5.27 -16.67
CA LYS A 79 -1.90 -4.45 -17.06
C LYS A 79 -3.15 -5.30 -17.30
N VAL A 80 -2.98 -6.60 -17.38
CA VAL A 80 -4.05 -7.59 -17.54
C VAL A 80 -4.10 -8.45 -16.28
N ASP A 81 -5.30 -8.66 -15.73
CA ASP A 81 -5.50 -9.63 -14.66
C ASP A 81 -5.27 -11.05 -15.20
N LEU A 82 -4.20 -11.69 -14.78
CA LEU A 82 -3.85 -13.06 -15.16
C LEU A 82 -4.03 -14.00 -13.98
N PRO A 83 -4.36 -15.28 -14.24
CA PRO A 83 -4.25 -16.32 -13.23
C PRO A 83 -2.86 -16.33 -12.59
N LEU A 84 -2.78 -16.56 -11.29
CA LEU A 84 -1.51 -16.56 -10.55
C LEU A 84 -0.51 -17.57 -11.11
N SER A 85 -0.97 -18.73 -11.62
CA SER A 85 -0.14 -19.75 -12.28
C SER A 85 0.53 -19.24 -13.57
N MET A 86 -0.08 -18.27 -14.26
CA MET A 86 0.44 -17.67 -15.49
C MET A 86 1.30 -16.44 -15.24
N ALA A 87 1.25 -15.84 -14.02
CA ALA A 87 2.07 -14.69 -13.68
C ALA A 87 3.55 -15.08 -13.67
N ALA A 88 4.37 -14.33 -14.41
CA ALA A 88 5.82 -14.56 -14.51
C ALA A 88 6.61 -13.64 -13.56
N LYS A 89 6.06 -13.40 -12.37
CA LYS A 89 6.67 -12.60 -11.28
C LYS A 89 6.32 -13.21 -9.93
N GLN A 90 7.12 -12.89 -8.92
CA GLN A 90 6.76 -13.24 -7.56
C GLN A 90 5.60 -12.33 -7.10
N VAL A 91 4.44 -12.96 -6.93
CA VAL A 91 3.26 -12.33 -6.35
C VAL A 91 2.89 -13.08 -5.08
N THR A 92 2.81 -12.36 -3.97
CA THR A 92 2.25 -12.88 -2.73
C THR A 92 0.82 -12.37 -2.58
N VAL A 93 -0.10 -13.29 -2.36
CA VAL A 93 -1.51 -12.97 -2.12
C VAL A 93 -1.83 -13.35 -0.69
N ILE A 94 -2.30 -12.39 0.09
CA ILE A 94 -2.87 -12.61 1.43
C ILE A 94 -4.38 -12.60 1.27
N GLY A 95 -4.99 -13.76 1.46
CA GLY A 95 -6.42 -13.95 1.26
C GLY A 95 -7.24 -13.54 2.48
N ARG A 96 -8.56 -13.45 2.29
CA ARG A 96 -9.50 -13.04 3.31
C ARG A 96 -9.42 -13.88 4.60
N THR A 97 -9.32 -15.19 4.47
CA THR A 97 -9.23 -16.12 5.61
C THR A 97 -7.98 -15.84 6.46
N GLU A 98 -6.87 -15.53 5.83
CA GLU A 98 -5.61 -15.16 6.48
C GLU A 98 -5.76 -13.83 7.24
N ILE A 99 -6.38 -12.81 6.59
CA ILE A 99 -6.64 -11.49 7.17
C ILE A 99 -7.53 -11.60 8.41
N GLU A 100 -8.61 -12.36 8.32
CA GLU A 100 -9.58 -12.51 9.43
C GLU A 100 -9.01 -13.30 10.64
N ARG A 101 -8.04 -14.20 10.40
CA ARG A 101 -7.40 -15.04 11.43
C ARG A 101 -6.13 -14.45 12.02
N ALA A 102 -5.54 -13.44 11.41
CA ALA A 102 -4.32 -12.82 11.92
C ALA A 102 -4.58 -11.97 13.19
N PRO A 103 -3.64 -11.96 14.16
CA PRO A 103 -3.73 -11.14 15.37
C PRO A 103 -3.32 -9.68 15.08
N VAL A 104 -4.02 -9.01 14.15
CA VAL A 104 -3.66 -7.68 13.60
C VAL A 104 -4.81 -6.70 13.68
N LYS A 105 -4.49 -5.40 13.67
CA LYS A 105 -5.43 -4.29 13.62
C LYS A 105 -5.34 -3.46 12.35
N SER A 106 -4.23 -3.55 11.63
CA SER A 106 -3.96 -2.74 10.43
C SER A 106 -3.34 -3.57 9.32
N VAL A 107 -3.32 -3.00 8.11
CA VAL A 107 -2.63 -3.58 6.95
C VAL A 107 -1.13 -3.70 7.22
N GLN A 108 -0.52 -2.69 7.86
CA GLN A 108 0.91 -2.71 8.20
C GLN A 108 1.25 -3.87 9.14
N ASP A 109 0.42 -4.10 10.17
CA ASP A 109 0.62 -5.21 11.10
C ASP A 109 0.55 -6.56 10.38
N LEU A 110 -0.40 -6.72 9.44
CA LEU A 110 -0.55 -7.93 8.64
C LEU A 110 0.68 -8.20 7.74
N LEU A 111 1.21 -7.17 7.11
CA LEU A 111 2.38 -7.25 6.23
C LEU A 111 3.66 -7.65 6.97
N ASN A 112 3.72 -7.48 8.29
CA ASN A 112 4.82 -7.99 9.12
C ASN A 112 4.97 -9.51 9.05
N TYR A 113 3.90 -10.26 8.72
CA TYR A 113 3.94 -11.72 8.59
C TYR A 113 4.27 -12.19 7.16
N VAL A 114 4.63 -11.29 6.26
CA VAL A 114 5.10 -11.63 4.91
C VAL A 114 6.62 -11.59 4.87
N ALA A 115 7.26 -12.68 4.51
CA ALA A 115 8.72 -12.80 4.54
C ALA A 115 9.43 -11.76 3.65
N GLY A 116 8.90 -11.50 2.46
CA GLY A 116 9.49 -10.56 1.50
C GLY A 116 9.16 -9.09 1.71
N VAL A 117 8.49 -8.75 2.81
CA VAL A 117 8.12 -7.37 3.16
C VAL A 117 8.85 -6.96 4.44
N ASP A 118 9.50 -5.83 4.42
CA ASP A 118 10.11 -5.20 5.59
C ASP A 118 9.24 -4.03 6.04
N ILE A 119 8.82 -4.05 7.30
CA ILE A 119 8.04 -3.00 7.94
C ILE A 119 8.89 -2.38 9.04
N LEU A 120 9.30 -1.13 8.82
CA LEU A 120 9.95 -0.32 9.84
C LEU A 120 8.88 0.42 10.64
N GLN A 121 8.39 -0.24 11.66
CA GLN A 121 7.28 0.25 12.46
C GLN A 121 7.73 1.38 13.40
N ARG A 122 7.09 2.54 13.32
CA ARG A 122 7.31 3.66 14.23
C ARG A 122 6.31 3.61 15.40
N SER A 123 5.09 3.16 15.14
CA SER A 123 4.08 2.86 16.16
C SER A 123 3.12 1.79 15.65
N PRO A 124 2.56 0.94 16.53
CA PRO A 124 1.70 -0.18 16.14
C PRO A 124 0.30 0.27 15.69
N HIS A 125 -0.50 -0.71 15.26
CA HIS A 125 -1.94 -0.58 15.01
C HIS A 125 -2.30 0.44 13.92
N GLY A 126 -1.44 0.58 12.91
CA GLY A 126 -1.74 1.44 11.76
C GLY A 126 -1.44 2.92 11.95
N VAL A 127 -0.75 3.30 13.02
CA VAL A 127 -0.34 4.69 13.26
C VAL A 127 0.62 5.13 12.16
N GLN A 128 1.85 4.62 12.16
CA GLN A 128 2.83 4.89 11.11
C GLN A 128 3.86 3.77 10.98
N ALA A 129 4.14 3.39 9.74
CA ALA A 129 5.21 2.46 9.38
C ALA A 129 5.74 2.76 7.97
N ASP A 130 7.04 2.60 7.80
CA ASP A 130 7.68 2.65 6.49
C ASP A 130 7.73 1.24 5.91
N ILE A 131 7.38 1.09 4.65
CA ILE A 131 7.44 -0.19 3.94
C ILE A 131 8.64 -0.24 3.02
N SER A 132 9.33 -1.37 3.03
CA SER A 132 10.37 -1.72 2.09
C SER A 132 10.11 -3.08 1.43
N LEU A 133 10.36 -3.14 0.15
CA LEU A 133 10.38 -4.37 -0.62
C LEU A 133 11.78 -4.56 -1.21
N ARG A 134 12.36 -5.75 -1.06
CA ARG A 134 13.68 -6.09 -1.64
C ARG A 134 14.80 -5.09 -1.27
N GLY A 135 14.74 -4.50 -0.09
CA GLY A 135 15.73 -3.54 0.39
C GLY A 135 15.60 -2.12 -0.19
N GLY A 136 14.48 -1.80 -0.85
CA GLY A 136 14.18 -0.43 -1.27
C GLY A 136 13.66 0.44 -0.12
N SER A 137 13.47 1.74 -0.36
CA SER A 137 12.87 2.68 0.61
C SER A 137 11.35 2.72 0.50
N ALA A 138 10.68 3.36 1.47
CA ALA A 138 9.23 3.53 1.47
C ALA A 138 8.73 4.36 0.27
N ASP A 139 9.52 5.32 -0.20
CA ASP A 139 9.20 6.12 -1.39
C ASP A 139 9.26 5.31 -2.70
N GLN A 140 9.83 4.09 -2.68
CA GLN A 140 10.03 3.21 -3.84
C GLN A 140 8.95 2.13 -3.98
N VAL A 141 7.98 2.08 -3.06
CA VAL A 141 6.87 1.11 -3.05
C VAL A 141 5.57 1.80 -3.42
N ALA A 142 4.90 1.32 -4.47
CA ALA A 142 3.58 1.82 -4.82
C ALA A 142 2.49 1.19 -3.95
N ILE A 143 1.59 2.01 -3.42
CA ILE A 143 0.42 1.55 -2.67
C ILE A 143 -0.85 1.85 -3.47
N LEU A 144 -1.63 0.80 -3.74
CA LEU A 144 -2.83 0.89 -4.55
C LEU A 144 -4.06 0.40 -3.78
N LEU A 145 -5.19 1.01 -4.05
CA LEU A 145 -6.51 0.57 -3.61
C LEU A 145 -7.38 0.30 -4.84
N ASN A 146 -7.73 -0.97 -5.08
CA ASN A 146 -8.46 -1.42 -6.27
C ASN A 146 -7.82 -0.96 -7.59
N GLY A 147 -6.49 -0.93 -7.65
CA GLY A 147 -5.71 -0.48 -8.80
C GLY A 147 -5.53 1.05 -8.92
N VAL A 148 -6.11 1.85 -8.02
CA VAL A 148 -5.84 3.30 -7.93
C VAL A 148 -4.54 3.53 -7.16
N ASN A 149 -3.55 4.16 -7.78
CA ASN A 149 -2.28 4.48 -7.13
C ASN A 149 -2.44 5.67 -6.18
N LEU A 150 -2.38 5.39 -4.87
CA LEU A 150 -2.52 6.36 -3.78
C LEU A 150 -1.16 6.81 -3.20
N THR A 151 -0.04 6.45 -3.83
CA THR A 151 1.30 6.85 -3.36
C THR A 151 1.39 8.36 -3.16
N ASN A 152 1.82 8.78 -1.97
CA ASN A 152 1.92 10.18 -1.60
C ASN A 152 3.21 10.80 -2.19
N PRO A 153 3.13 11.90 -2.98
CA PRO A 153 4.30 12.52 -3.59
C PRO A 153 5.14 13.36 -2.60
N GLN A 154 4.62 13.62 -1.41
CA GLN A 154 5.35 14.33 -0.36
C GLN A 154 6.43 13.46 0.26
N THR A 155 6.06 12.25 0.71
CA THR A 155 6.95 11.28 1.36
C THR A 155 6.30 9.90 1.46
N GLY A 156 7.10 8.84 1.45
CA GLY A 156 6.66 7.47 1.67
C GLY A 156 6.14 7.17 3.08
N HIS A 157 6.43 8.02 4.07
CA HIS A 157 5.98 7.83 5.47
C HIS A 157 4.46 7.79 5.63
N TYR A 158 3.70 8.43 4.74
CA TYR A 158 2.24 8.47 4.75
C TYR A 158 1.58 7.49 3.78
N SER A 159 2.33 6.52 3.26
CA SER A 159 1.84 5.55 2.26
C SER A 159 0.64 4.73 2.72
N PHE A 160 0.45 4.58 4.04
CA PHE A 160 -0.71 3.91 4.64
C PHE A 160 -1.75 4.84 5.26
N ASP A 161 -1.74 6.11 4.93
CA ASP A 161 -2.84 7.01 5.26
C ASP A 161 -3.97 6.83 4.23
N ILE A 162 -4.46 5.58 4.14
CA ILE A 162 -5.52 5.14 3.23
C ILE A 162 -6.81 4.86 4.02
N PRO A 163 -7.97 5.23 3.47
CA PRO A 163 -9.26 5.12 4.16
C PRO A 163 -9.82 3.69 4.05
N ILE A 164 -9.22 2.73 4.75
CA ILE A 164 -9.62 1.33 4.68
C ILE A 164 -9.62 0.67 6.06
N ASN A 165 -10.60 -0.17 6.31
CA ASN A 165 -10.67 -1.06 7.45
C ASN A 165 -10.34 -2.50 7.01
N LEU A 166 -9.82 -3.34 7.90
CA LEU A 166 -9.50 -4.73 7.56
C LEU A 166 -10.72 -5.52 7.07
N SER A 167 -11.92 -5.18 7.56
CA SER A 167 -13.16 -5.82 7.12
C SER A 167 -13.54 -5.54 5.66
N ASP A 168 -13.01 -4.46 5.07
CA ASP A 168 -13.26 -4.12 3.66
C ASP A 168 -12.46 -5.00 2.70
N ILE A 169 -11.36 -5.60 3.17
CA ILE A 169 -10.35 -6.23 2.32
C ILE A 169 -10.79 -7.65 1.96
N GLU A 170 -10.74 -7.96 0.66
CA GLU A 170 -10.87 -9.32 0.13
C GLU A 170 -9.52 -10.02 0.09
N ARG A 171 -8.51 -9.32 -0.45
CA ARG A 171 -7.13 -9.79 -0.51
C ARG A 171 -6.15 -8.63 -0.67
N ILE A 172 -4.89 -8.91 -0.37
CA ILE A 172 -3.78 -8.01 -0.62
C ILE A 172 -2.82 -8.72 -1.59
N GLU A 173 -2.50 -8.05 -2.69
CA GLU A 173 -1.56 -8.52 -3.70
C GLU A 173 -0.25 -7.75 -3.54
N ILE A 174 0.85 -8.47 -3.30
CA ILE A 174 2.18 -7.89 -3.13
C ILE A 174 3.04 -8.35 -4.31
N VAL A 175 3.38 -7.42 -5.20
CA VAL A 175 4.26 -7.66 -6.34
C VAL A 175 5.64 -7.12 -5.97
N GLN A 176 6.61 -8.01 -5.90
CA GLN A 176 7.98 -7.66 -5.53
C GLN A 176 8.84 -7.41 -6.77
N GLY A 177 9.74 -6.42 -6.67
CA GLY A 177 10.60 -5.98 -7.78
C GLY A 177 9.94 -4.93 -8.69
N PRO A 178 10.68 -4.37 -9.66
CA PRO A 178 10.22 -3.30 -10.53
C PRO A 178 8.90 -3.64 -11.21
N THR A 179 7.89 -2.77 -11.10
CA THR A 179 6.52 -3.03 -11.56
C THR A 179 5.90 -1.80 -12.23
N SER A 180 6.72 -0.90 -12.78
CA SER A 180 6.22 0.34 -13.40
C SER A 180 5.24 0.09 -14.53
N LEU A 181 5.37 -1.00 -15.29
CA LEU A 181 4.41 -1.34 -16.35
C LEU A 181 3.00 -1.57 -15.79
N ALA A 182 2.87 -2.30 -14.67
CA ALA A 182 1.56 -2.57 -14.05
C ALA A 182 1.04 -1.39 -13.22
N TYR A 183 1.87 -0.82 -12.35
CA TYR A 183 1.47 0.11 -11.28
C TYR A 183 1.87 1.58 -11.53
N GLY A 184 2.53 1.86 -12.66
CA GLY A 184 2.97 3.21 -13.02
C GLY A 184 4.32 3.59 -12.42
N ALA A 185 4.79 4.80 -12.73
CA ALA A 185 5.98 5.38 -12.12
C ALA A 185 5.77 5.49 -10.60
N SER A 186 6.73 5.10 -9.81
CA SER A 186 6.81 4.98 -8.35
C SER A 186 6.92 3.54 -7.84
N ALA A 187 6.62 2.52 -8.66
CA ALA A 187 6.77 1.10 -8.31
C ALA A 187 8.20 0.62 -8.61
N LEU A 188 9.21 1.25 -7.99
CA LEU A 188 10.61 0.99 -8.25
C LEU A 188 11.08 -0.35 -7.67
N SER A 189 10.71 -0.65 -6.42
CA SER A 189 11.02 -1.89 -5.73
C SER A 189 9.83 -2.83 -5.60
N GLY A 190 8.65 -2.41 -6.08
CA GLY A 190 7.42 -3.20 -6.09
C GLY A 190 6.18 -2.39 -5.75
N GLY A 191 5.09 -3.11 -5.48
CA GLY A 191 3.86 -2.46 -5.06
C GLY A 191 2.91 -3.40 -4.35
N ILE A 192 1.99 -2.80 -3.61
CA ILE A 192 0.97 -3.46 -2.82
C ILE A 192 -0.39 -2.97 -3.29
N ASN A 193 -1.21 -3.88 -3.81
CA ASN A 193 -2.55 -3.58 -4.27
C ASN A 193 -3.57 -4.19 -3.30
N ILE A 194 -4.35 -3.36 -2.64
CA ILE A 194 -5.38 -3.77 -1.71
C ILE A 194 -6.69 -3.87 -2.48
N ILE A 195 -7.24 -5.07 -2.54
CA ILE A 195 -8.49 -5.37 -3.23
C ILE A 195 -9.60 -5.50 -2.20
N THR A 196 -10.65 -4.72 -2.39
CA THR A 196 -11.82 -4.73 -1.50
C THR A 196 -12.84 -5.80 -1.89
N LYS A 197 -13.65 -6.21 -0.93
CA LYS A 197 -14.72 -7.20 -1.10
C LYS A 197 -15.70 -6.80 -2.20
N LYS A 198 -16.08 -7.78 -3.01
CA LYS A 198 -17.17 -7.68 -4.00
C LYS A 198 -18.37 -8.43 -3.46
N ASP A 199 -19.13 -7.80 -2.55
CA ASP A 199 -20.34 -8.42 -1.99
C ASP A 199 -21.36 -8.73 -3.08
N THR A 200 -21.97 -9.90 -2.98
CA THR A 200 -23.01 -10.38 -3.89
C THR A 200 -24.40 -10.34 -3.27
N ALA A 201 -24.51 -10.04 -1.99
CA ALA A 201 -25.73 -9.92 -1.20
C ALA A 201 -25.65 -8.75 -0.23
N SER A 202 -26.79 -8.31 0.28
CA SER A 202 -26.85 -7.34 1.37
C SER A 202 -26.37 -8.00 2.66
N ASN A 203 -25.53 -7.29 3.42
CA ASN A 203 -25.02 -7.79 4.70
C ASN A 203 -24.66 -6.60 5.61
N LEU A 204 -24.54 -6.90 6.91
CA LEU A 204 -24.08 -5.94 7.91
C LEU A 204 -23.10 -6.64 8.86
N THR A 205 -21.97 -6.03 9.11
CA THR A 205 -20.98 -6.51 10.07
C THR A 205 -20.64 -5.40 11.05
N GLY A 206 -20.65 -5.72 12.34
CA GLY A 206 -20.17 -4.83 13.40
C GLY A 206 -19.07 -5.52 14.20
N LYS A 207 -18.05 -4.77 14.64
CA LYS A 207 -16.94 -5.24 15.47
C LYS A 207 -16.69 -4.20 16.57
N VAL A 208 -16.48 -4.68 17.79
CA VAL A 208 -16.00 -3.86 18.91
C VAL A 208 -14.83 -4.58 19.56
N GLU A 209 -13.80 -3.85 19.92
CA GLU A 209 -12.55 -4.36 20.48
C GLU A 209 -12.05 -3.44 21.60
N VAL A 210 -11.56 -4.04 22.68
CA VAL A 210 -10.94 -3.34 23.81
C VAL A 210 -9.62 -4.03 24.18
N GLY A 211 -8.72 -3.31 24.84
CA GLY A 211 -7.44 -3.91 25.19
C GLY A 211 -6.57 -3.08 26.12
N MET A 212 -5.34 -3.54 26.30
CA MET A 212 -4.32 -2.83 27.08
C MET A 212 -4.12 -1.41 26.56
N HIS A 213 -3.56 -0.55 27.40
CA HIS A 213 -3.30 0.87 27.08
C HIS A 213 -4.58 1.64 26.69
N ARG A 214 -5.72 1.31 27.30
CA ARG A 214 -7.05 1.88 27.05
C ARG A 214 -7.43 1.81 25.56
N LEU A 215 -6.97 0.77 24.87
CA LEU A 215 -7.35 0.54 23.49
C LEU A 215 -8.85 0.33 23.40
N PHE A 216 -9.47 1.06 22.47
CA PHE A 216 -10.85 0.90 22.05
C PHE A 216 -10.92 0.98 20.54
N GLY A 217 -11.59 0.02 19.90
CA GLY A 217 -11.87 0.00 18.48
C GLY A 217 -13.34 -0.33 18.23
N ALA A 218 -13.95 0.33 17.26
CA ALA A 218 -15.29 0.02 16.79
C ALA A 218 -15.33 0.15 15.26
N GLU A 219 -15.97 -0.80 14.59
CA GLU A 219 -16.08 -0.86 13.15
C GLU A 219 -17.47 -1.33 12.74
N VAL A 220 -18.07 -0.66 11.75
CA VAL A 220 -19.33 -1.07 11.12
C VAL A 220 -19.13 -1.08 9.63
N ARG A 221 -19.54 -2.16 8.98
CA ARG A 221 -19.53 -2.32 7.54
C ARG A 221 -20.86 -2.87 7.04
N GLY A 222 -21.48 -2.19 6.09
CA GLY A 222 -22.71 -2.63 5.45
C GLY A 222 -22.58 -2.71 3.94
N ALA A 223 -23.25 -3.68 3.33
CA ALA A 223 -23.47 -3.78 1.89
C ALA A 223 -24.96 -3.84 1.60
N TYR A 224 -25.42 -3.06 0.64
CA TYR A 224 -26.80 -3.07 0.15
C TYR A 224 -26.82 -3.35 -1.34
N LYS A 225 -27.54 -4.40 -1.74
CA LYS A 225 -27.67 -4.86 -3.11
C LYS A 225 -29.05 -4.60 -3.64
N THR A 226 -29.11 -4.00 -4.83
CA THR A 226 -30.30 -3.93 -5.68
C THR A 226 -30.11 -4.82 -6.91
N ARG A 227 -31.01 -4.73 -7.89
CA ARG A 227 -30.92 -5.50 -9.14
C ARG A 227 -29.64 -5.18 -9.94
N SER A 228 -29.24 -3.91 -10.01
CA SER A 228 -28.12 -3.42 -10.84
C SER A 228 -27.01 -2.73 -10.05
N THR A 229 -27.16 -2.60 -8.72
CA THR A 229 -26.25 -1.80 -7.90
C THR A 229 -25.87 -2.55 -6.63
N VAL A 230 -24.61 -2.47 -6.25
CA VAL A 230 -24.15 -2.88 -4.91
C VAL A 230 -23.39 -1.70 -4.30
N SER A 231 -23.95 -1.15 -3.23
CA SER A 231 -23.31 -0.07 -2.46
C SER A 231 -22.78 -0.61 -1.12
N ARG A 232 -21.61 -0.16 -0.73
CA ARG A 232 -20.92 -0.56 0.50
C ARG A 232 -20.48 0.68 1.25
N LEU A 233 -20.63 0.65 2.56
CA LEU A 233 -20.13 1.69 3.46
C LEU A 233 -19.46 1.00 4.63
N SER A 234 -18.25 1.43 4.96
CA SER A 234 -17.59 1.07 6.20
C SER A 234 -17.14 2.32 6.95
N VAL A 235 -17.19 2.25 8.27
CA VAL A 235 -16.65 3.27 9.18
C VAL A 235 -15.97 2.54 10.32
N GLY A 236 -14.72 2.88 10.60
CA GLY A 236 -13.92 2.34 11.69
C GLY A 236 -13.29 3.45 12.51
N TYR A 237 -13.26 3.29 13.82
CA TYR A 237 -12.60 4.19 14.76
C TYR A 237 -11.77 3.39 15.74
N ASP A 238 -10.50 3.78 15.90
CA ASP A 238 -9.56 3.16 16.83
C ASP A 238 -8.83 4.24 17.63
N ARG A 239 -8.64 3.98 18.94
CA ARG A 239 -7.88 4.84 19.84
C ARG A 239 -7.11 4.07 20.88
N SER A 240 -6.03 4.66 21.38
CA SER A 240 -5.29 4.16 22.55
C SER A 240 -4.60 5.32 23.27
N SER A 241 -4.33 5.15 24.57
CA SER A 241 -3.49 6.09 25.32
C SER A 241 -1.98 5.89 25.09
N GLY A 242 -1.61 4.88 24.26
CA GLY A 242 -0.22 4.56 23.95
C GLY A 242 0.49 3.73 25.02
N TYR A 243 1.56 3.04 24.62
CA TYR A 243 2.36 2.12 25.47
C TYR A 243 3.56 2.82 26.13
N ILE A 244 3.95 3.98 25.62
CA ILE A 244 4.95 4.88 26.20
C ILE A 244 4.42 6.32 26.19
N ALA A 245 5.10 7.24 26.86
CA ALA A 245 4.74 8.65 26.82
C ALA A 245 4.69 9.18 25.37
N ASN A 246 3.68 10.00 25.05
CA ASN A 246 3.47 10.58 23.74
C ASN A 246 3.46 9.54 22.59
N SER A 247 2.70 8.45 22.78
CA SER A 247 2.39 7.43 21.76
C SER A 247 0.90 7.12 21.68
N ASP A 248 0.06 8.04 22.18
CA ASP A 248 -1.38 8.04 22.06
C ASP A 248 -1.80 8.21 20.59
N TYR A 249 -2.97 7.65 20.25
CA TYR A 249 -3.52 7.83 18.90
C TYR A 249 -5.04 7.78 18.85
N ASP A 250 -5.59 8.45 17.83
CA ASP A 250 -6.97 8.40 17.36
C ASP A 250 -6.96 8.23 15.84
N ILE A 251 -7.63 7.21 15.32
CA ILE A 251 -7.69 6.86 13.89
C ILE A 251 -9.14 6.70 13.47
N LEU A 252 -9.57 7.40 12.43
CA LEU A 252 -10.87 7.26 11.79
C LEU A 252 -10.69 6.89 10.33
N ASN A 253 -11.37 5.85 9.89
CA ASN A 253 -11.47 5.43 8.48
C ASN A 253 -12.92 5.37 8.05
N ALA A 254 -13.22 5.87 6.85
CA ALA A 254 -14.53 5.72 6.21
C ALA A 254 -14.35 5.46 4.72
N LEU A 255 -15.03 4.45 4.18
CA LEU A 255 -14.98 4.07 2.77
C LEU A 255 -16.39 3.80 2.24
N LEU A 256 -16.76 4.54 1.18
CA LEU A 256 -17.97 4.33 0.40
C LEU A 256 -17.59 3.78 -0.98
N GLN A 257 -18.24 2.71 -1.39
CA GLN A 257 -18.05 2.10 -2.71
C GLN A 257 -19.40 1.74 -3.31
N THR A 258 -19.58 2.00 -4.60
CA THR A 258 -20.78 1.61 -5.35
C THR A 258 -20.37 1.03 -6.68
N ARG A 259 -20.84 -0.18 -6.99
CA ARG A 259 -20.73 -0.81 -8.29
C ARG A 259 -22.07 -0.81 -8.97
N LEU A 260 -22.09 -0.30 -10.20
CA LEU A 260 -23.24 -0.27 -11.09
C LEU A 260 -23.00 -1.24 -12.23
N GLU A 261 -23.96 -2.13 -12.51
CA GLU A 261 -23.97 -2.98 -13.71
C GLU A 261 -24.91 -2.36 -14.75
N VAL A 262 -24.35 -1.97 -15.89
CA VAL A 262 -25.08 -1.30 -16.98
C VAL A 262 -25.40 -2.33 -18.05
N GLN A 263 -26.62 -2.89 -18.02
CA GLN A 263 -27.25 -3.72 -19.06
C GLN A 263 -26.33 -4.79 -19.70
N ARG A 264 -25.42 -5.42 -18.95
CA ARG A 264 -24.41 -6.36 -19.44
C ARG A 264 -23.43 -5.77 -20.47
N ILE A 265 -23.36 -4.45 -20.60
CA ILE A 265 -22.45 -3.74 -21.50
C ILE A 265 -21.19 -3.32 -20.76
N ALA A 266 -21.34 -2.82 -19.54
CA ALA A 266 -20.24 -2.31 -18.72
C ALA A 266 -20.56 -2.39 -17.24
N SER A 267 -19.50 -2.32 -16.40
CA SER A 267 -19.63 -2.00 -15.00
C SER A 267 -18.98 -0.64 -14.71
N VAL A 268 -19.51 0.05 -13.70
CA VAL A 268 -18.95 1.31 -13.20
C VAL A 268 -18.72 1.18 -11.69
N ASP A 269 -17.48 1.35 -11.26
CA ASP A 269 -17.09 1.36 -9.87
C ASP A 269 -16.81 2.80 -9.43
N ILE A 270 -17.53 3.27 -8.42
CA ILE A 270 -17.37 4.59 -7.79
C ILE A 270 -16.90 4.35 -6.36
N GLN A 271 -15.89 5.05 -5.94
CA GLN A 271 -15.41 4.97 -4.56
C GLN A 271 -14.97 6.34 -4.04
N ALA A 272 -15.20 6.56 -2.74
CA ALA A 272 -14.76 7.73 -2.01
C ALA A 272 -14.39 7.32 -0.59
N GLY A 273 -13.31 7.89 -0.07
CA GLY A 273 -12.82 7.55 1.26
C GLY A 273 -12.26 8.74 2.02
N TYR A 274 -12.29 8.64 3.32
CA TYR A 274 -11.75 9.57 4.29
C TYR A 274 -10.97 8.84 5.38
N ASN A 275 -9.76 9.30 5.64
CA ASN A 275 -8.91 8.86 6.73
C ASN A 275 -8.49 10.05 7.57
N ALA A 276 -8.48 9.92 8.88
CA ALA A 276 -7.91 10.92 9.79
C ALA A 276 -7.14 10.22 10.90
N LYS A 277 -5.93 10.68 11.16
CA LYS A 277 -5.08 10.16 12.24
C LYS A 277 -4.54 11.33 13.05
N LYS A 278 -4.55 11.16 14.37
CA LYS A 278 -3.92 12.06 15.33
C LYS A 278 -3.11 11.22 16.28
N TYR A 279 -1.81 11.48 16.38
CA TYR A 279 -0.96 10.63 17.21
C TYR A 279 0.27 11.33 17.76
N GLY A 280 0.64 10.94 18.98
CA GLY A 280 1.94 11.24 19.54
C GLY A 280 3.02 10.46 18.77
N ALA A 281 4.01 11.18 18.29
CA ALA A 281 5.09 10.68 17.44
C ALA A 281 6.43 10.67 18.22
N ASN A 282 6.46 9.97 19.36
CA ASN A 282 7.64 9.95 20.21
C ASN A 282 8.90 9.55 19.45
N THR A 283 9.82 10.50 19.25
CA THR A 283 11.12 10.31 18.57
C THR A 283 11.08 9.86 17.11
N PHE A 284 9.93 9.93 16.41
CA PHE A 284 9.76 9.36 15.07
C PHE A 284 10.75 9.92 14.04
N TYR A 285 10.94 11.24 14.02
CA TYR A 285 11.79 11.90 13.03
C TYR A 285 13.05 12.49 13.62
N SER A 286 13.09 12.68 14.95
CA SER A 286 14.28 13.14 15.65
C SER A 286 14.31 12.57 17.06
N PRO A 287 15.29 11.73 17.39
CA PRO A 287 15.45 11.15 18.73
C PRO A 287 15.68 12.20 19.83
N ALA A 288 16.12 13.42 19.46
CA ALA A 288 16.31 14.53 20.39
C ALA A 288 15.00 15.14 20.91
N TYR A 289 13.86 14.87 20.26
CA TYR A 289 12.56 15.48 20.60
C TYR A 289 11.49 14.39 20.80
N PRO A 290 11.23 13.98 22.05
CA PRO A 290 10.24 12.92 22.34
C PRO A 290 8.78 13.39 22.24
N ASN A 291 8.55 14.71 22.19
CA ASN A 291 7.20 15.29 22.19
C ASN A 291 6.70 15.68 20.78
N GLN A 292 7.09 14.91 19.74
CA GLN A 292 6.57 15.14 18.39
C GLN A 292 5.11 14.69 18.29
N TYR A 293 4.37 15.28 17.35
CA TYR A 293 2.97 14.98 17.13
C TYR A 293 2.58 15.18 15.68
N ASP A 294 1.67 14.37 15.17
CA ASP A 294 1.12 14.45 13.82
C ASP A 294 -0.42 14.48 13.82
N ASP A 295 -1.01 15.35 13.00
CA ASP A 295 -2.44 15.35 12.63
C ASP A 295 -2.53 15.24 11.11
N THR A 296 -2.91 14.05 10.61
CA THR A 296 -3.03 13.78 9.18
C THR A 296 -4.47 13.54 8.77
N ARG A 297 -4.81 13.90 7.51
CA ARG A 297 -6.14 13.68 6.93
C ARG A 297 -6.01 13.37 5.46
N GLY A 298 -6.44 12.19 5.08
CA GLY A 298 -6.49 11.72 3.70
C GLY A 298 -7.91 11.70 3.16
N MET A 299 -8.06 12.08 1.89
CA MET A 299 -9.31 11.97 1.14
C MET A 299 -9.00 11.41 -0.23
N PHE A 300 -9.85 10.53 -0.74
CA PHE A 300 -9.74 10.12 -2.12
C PHE A 300 -11.12 9.88 -2.74
N ALA A 301 -11.18 10.00 -4.07
CA ALA A 301 -12.32 9.61 -4.87
C ALA A 301 -11.85 9.05 -6.20
N SER A 302 -12.55 8.04 -6.73
CA SER A 302 -12.31 7.53 -8.07
C SER A 302 -13.57 7.00 -8.73
N VAL A 303 -13.57 7.06 -10.07
CA VAL A 303 -14.56 6.44 -10.93
C VAL A 303 -13.82 5.61 -11.97
N LYS A 304 -14.14 4.32 -12.05
CA LYS A 304 -13.61 3.39 -13.04
C LYS A 304 -14.79 2.76 -13.77
N ALA A 305 -14.75 2.76 -15.09
CA ALA A 305 -15.66 1.97 -15.90
C ALA A 305 -14.93 0.83 -16.60
N GLU A 306 -15.61 -0.25 -16.88
CA GLU A 306 -15.07 -1.38 -17.65
C GLU A 306 -16.14 -1.92 -18.56
N THR A 307 -15.90 -1.91 -19.89
CA THR A 307 -16.79 -2.52 -20.88
C THR A 307 -16.52 -4.03 -20.97
N TYR A 308 -17.53 -4.79 -21.41
CA TYR A 308 -17.40 -6.24 -21.61
C TYR A 308 -17.12 -6.58 -23.08
N GLY A 309 -16.64 -7.80 -23.35
CA GLY A 309 -16.38 -8.30 -24.68
C GLY A 309 -14.90 -8.55 -24.99
N ARG A 310 -14.58 -8.77 -26.28
CA ARG A 310 -13.21 -9.02 -26.74
C ARG A 310 -12.34 -7.77 -26.71
N LEU A 311 -12.94 -6.60 -26.95
CA LEU A 311 -12.32 -5.30 -26.82
C LEU A 311 -12.93 -4.62 -25.60
N ARG A 312 -12.13 -4.42 -24.55
CA ARG A 312 -12.53 -3.80 -23.29
C ARG A 312 -11.87 -2.46 -23.11
N PHE A 313 -12.66 -1.45 -22.81
CA PHE A 313 -12.19 -0.11 -22.45
C PHE A 313 -12.30 0.05 -20.94
N ILE A 314 -11.22 0.49 -20.32
CA ILE A 314 -11.14 0.67 -18.87
C ILE A 314 -10.66 2.10 -18.57
N PRO A 315 -11.51 3.12 -18.76
CA PRO A 315 -11.23 4.48 -18.31
C PRO A 315 -11.34 4.57 -16.79
N GLN A 316 -10.44 5.34 -16.19
CA GLN A 316 -10.46 5.64 -14.77
C GLN A 316 -10.05 7.10 -14.53
N ILE A 317 -10.75 7.76 -13.61
CA ILE A 317 -10.40 9.08 -13.10
C ILE A 317 -10.28 8.95 -11.59
N TYR A 318 -9.25 9.55 -11.02
CA TYR A 318 -9.05 9.55 -9.58
C TYR A 318 -8.48 10.88 -9.08
N TRP A 319 -8.74 11.14 -7.81
CA TRP A 319 -8.21 12.26 -7.09
C TRP A 319 -7.96 11.86 -5.63
N SER A 320 -6.85 12.32 -5.08
CA SER A 320 -6.57 12.19 -3.65
C SER A 320 -5.96 13.48 -3.11
N ARG A 321 -6.22 13.75 -1.84
CA ARG A 321 -5.67 14.87 -1.08
C ARG A 321 -5.25 14.40 0.29
N HIS A 322 -4.06 14.80 0.67
CA HIS A 322 -3.52 14.54 1.99
C HIS A 322 -3.13 15.86 2.66
N TYR A 323 -3.53 16.03 3.90
CA TYR A 323 -3.10 17.12 4.79
C TYR A 323 -2.28 16.51 5.90
N ASP A 324 -1.20 17.18 6.31
CA ASP A 324 -0.51 16.91 7.55
C ASP A 324 -0.12 18.20 8.28
N CYS A 325 -0.13 18.10 9.61
CA CYS A 325 0.38 19.09 10.52
C CYS A 325 1.38 18.40 11.45
N PHE A 326 2.65 18.44 11.06
CA PHE A 326 3.72 17.94 11.90
C PHE A 326 4.15 18.97 12.92
N GLN A 327 4.15 18.58 14.20
CA GLN A 327 4.60 19.35 15.33
C GLN A 327 5.88 18.72 15.90
N LEU A 328 7.02 19.39 15.79
CA LEU A 328 8.28 18.93 16.42
C LEU A 328 8.15 18.96 17.95
N ILE A 329 7.42 19.95 18.46
CA ILE A 329 6.99 20.05 19.86
C ILE A 329 5.47 20.10 19.86
N ARG A 330 4.83 19.09 20.45
CA ARG A 330 3.38 18.99 20.55
C ARG A 330 2.78 20.22 21.24
N GLU A 331 1.73 20.76 20.70
CA GLU A 331 0.98 21.88 21.29
C GLU A 331 0.55 21.54 22.73
N GLY A 332 0.71 22.50 23.65
CA GLY A 332 0.46 22.28 25.07
C GLY A 332 1.64 21.70 25.87
N THR A 333 2.79 21.39 25.23
CA THR A 333 4.01 21.01 25.93
C THR A 333 4.53 22.20 26.78
N PRO A 334 4.76 22.02 28.08
CA PRO A 334 5.30 23.09 28.93
C PRO A 334 6.66 23.58 28.45
N ASN A 335 6.91 24.89 28.50
CA ASN A 335 8.18 25.54 28.19
C ASN A 335 8.82 25.12 26.86
N PRO A 336 8.10 25.29 25.71
CA PRO A 336 8.69 24.97 24.42
C PRO A 336 9.92 25.85 24.16
N PRO A 337 10.93 25.36 23.41
CA PRO A 337 12.10 26.17 23.07
C PRO A 337 11.70 27.45 22.35
N ALA A 338 12.27 28.59 22.75
CA ALA A 338 11.93 29.91 22.21
C ALA A 338 12.10 30.05 20.68
N TRP A 339 12.94 29.23 20.07
CA TRP A 339 13.16 29.18 18.63
C TRP A 339 12.05 28.43 17.86
N TYR A 340 11.24 27.57 18.53
CA TYR A 340 10.16 26.85 17.91
C TYR A 340 8.88 27.70 17.93
N LYS A 341 8.54 28.26 16.78
CA LYS A 341 7.45 29.24 16.67
C LYS A 341 6.22 28.76 15.94
N ASP A 342 6.35 27.76 15.07
CA ASP A 342 5.26 27.26 14.23
C ASP A 342 5.46 25.80 13.84
N HIS A 343 4.41 25.16 13.36
CA HIS A 343 4.39 23.77 12.91
C HIS A 343 4.62 23.68 11.40
N ASN A 344 4.94 22.49 10.93
CA ASN A 344 4.98 22.24 9.49
C ASN A 344 3.57 21.87 9.01
N TYR A 345 3.10 22.58 7.99
CA TYR A 345 1.79 22.34 7.38
C TYR A 345 1.98 21.97 5.92
N HIS A 346 1.37 20.85 5.51
CA HIS A 346 1.43 20.41 4.13
C HIS A 346 0.04 20.05 3.62
N ARG A 347 -0.16 20.21 2.32
CA ARG A 347 -1.28 19.71 1.56
C ARG A 347 -0.78 19.16 0.23
N SER A 348 -0.85 17.86 0.05
CA SER A 348 -0.54 17.20 -1.21
C SER A 348 -1.83 16.90 -1.97
N ASP A 349 -1.85 17.19 -3.26
CA ASP A 349 -2.94 16.85 -4.17
C ASP A 349 -2.40 15.96 -5.29
N VAL A 350 -3.09 14.87 -5.57
CA VAL A 350 -2.83 13.99 -6.71
C VAL A 350 -4.12 13.83 -7.48
N TRP A 351 -4.06 13.91 -8.80
CA TRP A 351 -5.14 13.56 -9.70
C TRP A 351 -4.60 12.75 -10.87
N GLY A 352 -5.43 11.89 -11.42
CA GLY A 352 -5.05 11.12 -12.59
C GLY A 352 -6.22 10.73 -13.45
N VAL A 353 -5.91 10.59 -14.73
CA VAL A 353 -6.81 10.02 -15.75
C VAL A 353 -6.05 8.91 -16.43
N THR A 354 -6.62 7.71 -16.44
CA THR A 354 -6.04 6.55 -17.13
C THR A 354 -7.02 5.99 -18.14
N LEU A 355 -6.49 5.46 -19.22
CA LEU A 355 -7.23 4.60 -20.15
C LEU A 355 -6.40 3.35 -20.38
N ASN A 356 -6.98 2.19 -20.08
CA ASN A 356 -6.44 0.91 -20.48
C ASN A 356 -7.41 0.24 -21.47
N VAL A 357 -6.91 -0.21 -22.61
CA VAL A 357 -7.67 -0.91 -23.63
C VAL A 357 -7.13 -2.32 -23.73
N LEU A 358 -8.00 -3.32 -23.52
CA LEU A 358 -7.65 -4.73 -23.60
C LEU A 358 -8.28 -5.34 -24.85
N TYR A 359 -7.46 -6.01 -25.65
CA TYR A 359 -7.92 -6.77 -26.81
C TYR A 359 -7.58 -8.26 -26.64
N SER A 360 -8.61 -9.09 -26.54
CA SER A 360 -8.48 -10.54 -26.44
C SER A 360 -8.51 -11.17 -27.83
N SER A 361 -7.43 -11.89 -28.19
CA SER A 361 -7.24 -12.59 -29.45
C SER A 361 -6.95 -14.08 -29.23
N PRO A 362 -6.96 -14.93 -30.26
CA PRO A 362 -6.52 -16.31 -30.12
C PRO A 362 -5.07 -16.48 -29.68
N LEU A 363 -4.23 -15.46 -29.92
CA LEU A 363 -2.81 -15.46 -29.52
C LEU A 363 -2.59 -14.93 -28.10
N GLY A 364 -3.65 -14.47 -27.41
CA GLY A 364 -3.55 -13.94 -26.06
C GLY A 364 -4.18 -12.56 -25.93
N ILE A 365 -3.70 -11.77 -24.97
CA ILE A 365 -4.29 -10.48 -24.60
C ILE A 365 -3.30 -9.36 -24.81
N THR A 366 -3.67 -8.37 -25.62
CA THR A 366 -2.92 -7.13 -25.78
C THR A 366 -3.56 -6.04 -24.92
N SER A 367 -2.75 -5.34 -24.14
CA SER A 367 -3.12 -4.16 -23.38
C SER A 367 -2.36 -2.95 -23.92
N PHE A 368 -3.02 -1.84 -24.14
CA PHE A 368 -2.39 -0.57 -24.45
C PHE A 368 -3.17 0.60 -23.87
N GLY A 369 -2.49 1.68 -23.63
CA GLY A 369 -3.14 2.85 -23.05
C GLY A 369 -2.17 3.88 -22.51
N GLY A 370 -2.69 4.72 -21.64
CA GLY A 370 -1.90 5.79 -21.04
C GLY A 370 -2.47 6.30 -19.72
N GLU A 371 -1.62 7.06 -19.05
CA GLU A 371 -1.94 7.75 -17.82
C GLU A 371 -1.42 9.17 -17.87
N LEU A 372 -2.25 10.10 -17.42
CA LEU A 372 -1.86 11.46 -17.10
C LEU A 372 -2.08 11.64 -15.59
N ARG A 373 -0.99 11.86 -14.84
CA ARG A 373 -1.00 12.06 -13.39
C ARG A 373 -0.40 13.42 -13.05
N GLY A 374 -1.13 14.23 -12.28
CA GLY A 374 -0.66 15.48 -11.71
C GLY A 374 -0.42 15.34 -10.23
N GLU A 375 0.69 15.89 -9.75
CA GLU A 375 1.08 15.92 -8.35
C GLU A 375 1.42 17.34 -7.95
N SER A 376 0.95 17.79 -6.80
CA SER A 376 1.24 19.13 -6.30
C SER A 376 1.31 19.15 -4.78
N ILE A 377 2.08 20.12 -4.26
CA ILE A 377 2.19 20.38 -2.84
C ILE A 377 1.99 21.88 -2.57
N LEU A 378 1.24 22.17 -1.51
CA LEU A 378 1.25 23.46 -0.82
C LEU A 378 1.79 23.24 0.58
N SER A 379 2.77 24.04 1.01
CA SER A 379 3.48 23.78 2.25
C SER A 379 3.96 25.08 2.91
N SER A 380 4.20 25.00 4.22
CA SER A 380 4.94 26.05 4.94
C SER A 380 6.46 25.90 4.76
N VAL A 381 6.97 24.70 4.39
CA VAL A 381 8.41 24.40 4.32
C VAL A 381 8.87 23.77 2.99
N LEU A 382 8.00 23.05 2.27
CA LEU A 382 8.36 22.33 1.03
C LEU A 382 7.91 23.11 -0.21
N GLY A 383 8.77 23.16 -1.22
CA GLY A 383 8.48 23.80 -2.52
C GLY A 383 9.18 25.15 -2.69
N LYS A 384 8.83 25.83 -3.79
CA LYS A 384 9.30 27.16 -4.14
C LYS A 384 8.43 28.23 -3.46
N PRO A 385 9.00 29.38 -3.07
CA PRO A 385 8.23 30.46 -2.45
C PRO A 385 7.03 30.87 -3.32
N LEU A 386 5.89 31.17 -2.67
CA LEU A 386 4.71 31.77 -3.29
C LEU A 386 4.82 33.30 -3.21
N ASP A 387 4.46 34.00 -4.28
CA ASP A 387 4.37 35.48 -4.29
C ASP A 387 3.34 35.97 -3.24
N VAL A 388 2.25 35.23 -3.07
CA VAL A 388 1.21 35.53 -2.07
C VAL A 388 0.94 34.25 -1.25
N PRO A 389 1.15 34.27 0.07
CA PRO A 389 0.85 33.15 0.94
C PRO A 389 -0.63 32.72 0.88
N ARG A 390 -0.90 31.43 0.95
CA ARG A 390 -2.25 30.85 0.98
C ARG A 390 -2.58 30.29 2.37
N GLY A 391 -3.00 31.18 3.28
CA GLY A 391 -3.17 30.82 4.69
C GLY A 391 -1.83 30.49 5.34
N LYS A 392 -1.66 29.26 5.83
CA LYS A 392 -0.40 28.78 6.44
C LYS A 392 0.65 28.33 5.42
N TYR A 393 0.30 28.25 4.14
CA TYR A 393 1.20 27.77 3.08
C TYR A 393 1.91 28.95 2.42
N THR A 394 3.23 28.93 2.48
CA THR A 394 4.12 29.96 1.92
C THR A 394 4.89 29.47 0.69
N LYS A 395 4.82 28.16 0.40
CA LYS A 395 5.55 27.52 -0.68
C LYS A 395 4.64 26.56 -1.45
N ALA A 396 5.00 26.28 -2.70
CA ALA A 396 4.33 25.32 -3.56
C ALA A 396 5.27 24.71 -4.60
N ASP A 397 4.93 23.53 -5.06
CA ASP A 397 5.47 22.97 -6.32
C ASP A 397 4.46 22.01 -6.94
N SER A 398 4.65 21.71 -8.24
CA SER A 398 3.82 20.76 -8.96
C SER A 398 4.56 20.12 -10.13
N ARG A 399 4.15 18.90 -10.47
CA ARG A 399 4.67 18.18 -11.64
C ARG A 399 3.58 17.34 -12.28
N ARG A 400 3.77 17.02 -13.56
CA ARG A 400 2.89 16.11 -14.32
C ARG A 400 3.71 14.95 -14.85
N ASN A 401 3.14 13.77 -14.71
CA ASN A 401 3.67 12.55 -15.27
C ASN A 401 2.74 12.05 -16.37
N THR A 402 3.28 11.85 -17.57
CA THR A 402 2.54 11.29 -18.71
C THR A 402 3.18 9.97 -19.10
N SER A 403 2.40 8.92 -19.14
CA SER A 403 2.84 7.58 -19.50
C SER A 403 2.01 7.02 -20.65
N LEU A 404 2.66 6.36 -21.60
CA LEU A 404 2.03 5.50 -22.60
C LEU A 404 2.60 4.10 -22.45
N PHE A 405 1.75 3.09 -22.51
CA PHE A 405 2.19 1.70 -22.34
C PHE A 405 1.58 0.79 -23.39
N VAL A 406 2.29 -0.28 -23.67
CA VAL A 406 1.82 -1.42 -24.45
C VAL A 406 2.35 -2.69 -23.83
N GLU A 407 1.52 -3.72 -23.78
CA GLU A 407 1.87 -5.07 -23.30
C GLU A 407 1.11 -6.10 -24.12
N HIS A 408 1.78 -7.14 -24.55
CA HIS A 408 1.15 -8.33 -25.13
C HIS A 408 1.48 -9.56 -24.31
N ASN A 409 0.46 -10.27 -23.86
CA ASN A 409 0.54 -11.53 -23.15
C ASN A 409 0.16 -12.66 -24.12
N LEU A 410 1.16 -13.29 -24.70
CA LEU A 410 1.01 -14.51 -25.51
C LEU A 410 0.69 -15.66 -24.56
N LEU A 411 -0.52 -16.21 -24.67
CA LEU A 411 -1.04 -17.25 -23.78
C LEU A 411 -1.10 -18.58 -24.57
N LEU A 412 -0.10 -19.43 -24.37
CA LEU A 412 -0.04 -20.79 -24.92
C LEU A 412 -0.32 -21.78 -23.80
N ASP A 413 -0.66 -23.01 -24.16
CA ASP A 413 -0.99 -24.08 -23.21
C ASP A 413 0.04 -24.19 -22.07
N LYS A 414 1.32 -24.37 -22.41
CA LYS A 414 2.42 -24.52 -21.45
C LYS A 414 3.27 -23.27 -21.25
N PHE A 415 3.13 -22.25 -22.09
CA PHE A 415 3.95 -21.05 -22.04
C PHE A 415 3.10 -19.79 -21.94
N THR A 416 3.57 -18.86 -21.16
CA THR A 416 3.11 -17.46 -21.18
C THR A 416 4.32 -16.58 -21.44
N LEU A 417 4.25 -15.72 -22.47
CA LEU A 417 5.27 -14.71 -22.75
C LEU A 417 4.60 -13.34 -22.70
N SER A 418 5.01 -12.52 -21.75
CA SER A 418 4.55 -11.13 -21.64
C SER A 418 5.67 -10.21 -22.10
N LEU A 419 5.41 -9.43 -23.15
CA LEU A 419 6.30 -8.42 -23.68
C LEU A 419 5.63 -7.07 -23.56
N GLY A 420 6.30 -6.12 -22.94
CA GLY A 420 5.72 -4.80 -22.77
C GLY A 420 6.74 -3.71 -22.52
N GLY A 421 6.25 -2.49 -22.46
CA GLY A 421 7.05 -1.34 -22.13
C GLY A 421 6.20 -0.11 -21.87
N ILE A 422 6.79 0.83 -21.16
CA ILE A 422 6.19 2.13 -20.84
C ILE A 422 7.11 3.25 -21.30
N LEU A 423 6.54 4.19 -22.04
CA LEU A 423 7.14 5.49 -22.32
C LEU A 423 6.67 6.47 -21.25
N ASN A 424 7.59 7.15 -20.61
CA ASN A 424 7.29 8.07 -19.53
C ASN A 424 7.95 9.43 -19.75
N HIS A 425 7.18 10.48 -19.51
CA HIS A 425 7.64 11.87 -19.48
C HIS A 425 7.18 12.54 -18.21
N ASN A 426 8.09 13.23 -17.51
CA ASN A 426 7.77 14.01 -16.33
C ASN A 426 8.26 15.45 -16.49
N THR A 427 7.41 16.44 -16.19
CA THR A 427 7.72 17.86 -16.34
C THR A 427 8.82 18.37 -15.42
N ALA A 428 9.16 17.65 -14.36
CA ALA A 428 10.27 17.97 -13.47
C ALA A 428 11.64 17.59 -14.08
N VAL A 429 11.65 16.81 -15.17
CA VAL A 429 12.87 16.40 -15.88
C VAL A 429 12.84 16.99 -17.30
N ALA A 430 13.63 18.00 -17.54
CA ALA A 430 13.61 18.74 -18.80
C ALA A 430 13.76 17.81 -20.03
N GLY A 431 12.76 17.81 -20.91
CA GLY A 431 12.80 17.31 -22.28
C GLY A 431 13.06 15.82 -22.49
N LYS A 432 13.05 14.97 -21.46
CA LYS A 432 13.40 13.54 -21.61
C LYS A 432 12.16 12.65 -21.54
N VAL A 433 11.92 11.91 -22.61
CA VAL A 433 11.06 10.73 -22.60
C VAL A 433 11.95 9.52 -22.33
N ALA A 434 11.55 8.70 -21.36
CA ALA A 434 12.27 7.49 -20.99
C ALA A 434 11.43 6.26 -21.33
N PHE A 435 12.10 5.17 -21.74
CA PHE A 435 11.46 3.89 -22.05
C PHE A 435 11.90 2.82 -21.05
N TYR A 436 10.93 2.10 -20.49
CA TYR A 436 11.14 1.04 -19.52
C TYR A 436 10.52 -0.26 -20.05
N PRO A 437 11.35 -1.20 -20.57
CA PRO A 437 10.89 -2.50 -21.04
C PRO A 437 10.58 -3.45 -19.87
N ALA A 438 9.71 -4.41 -20.17
CA ALA A 438 9.41 -5.55 -19.31
C ALA A 438 9.28 -6.80 -20.19
N VAL A 439 9.95 -7.88 -19.80
CA VAL A 439 9.91 -9.18 -20.46
C VAL A 439 9.72 -10.26 -19.41
N ASN A 440 8.62 -11.00 -19.50
CA ASN A 440 8.28 -12.01 -18.52
C ASN A 440 7.92 -13.33 -19.23
N VAL A 441 8.47 -14.44 -18.78
CA VAL A 441 8.26 -15.78 -19.33
C VAL A 441 7.83 -16.72 -18.22
N SER A 442 6.79 -17.50 -18.45
CA SER A 442 6.37 -18.59 -17.56
C SER A 442 6.23 -19.88 -18.36
N TYR A 443 6.80 -20.97 -17.89
CA TYR A 443 6.70 -22.31 -18.45
C TYR A 443 6.03 -23.26 -17.45
N ARG A 444 4.97 -23.92 -17.88
CA ARG A 444 4.17 -24.86 -17.09
C ARG A 444 4.33 -26.28 -17.66
N PRO A 445 5.37 -27.03 -17.25
CA PRO A 445 5.54 -28.42 -17.71
C PRO A 445 4.35 -29.29 -17.32
N THR A 446 3.77 -29.05 -16.15
CA THR A 446 2.57 -29.69 -15.64
C THR A 446 1.59 -28.64 -15.11
N TYR A 447 0.34 -29.00 -14.81
CA TYR A 447 -0.68 -28.08 -14.30
C TYR A 447 -0.34 -27.52 -12.90
N ASN A 448 0.46 -28.23 -12.12
CA ASN A 448 0.83 -27.85 -10.75
C ASN A 448 2.21 -27.19 -10.62
N LEU A 449 3.05 -27.22 -11.68
CA LEU A 449 4.40 -26.67 -11.67
C LEU A 449 4.54 -25.54 -12.68
N SER A 450 4.99 -24.38 -12.21
CA SER A 450 5.32 -23.22 -13.05
C SER A 450 6.75 -22.77 -12.75
N LEU A 451 7.55 -22.66 -13.80
CA LEU A 451 8.88 -22.04 -13.80
C LEU A 451 8.75 -20.68 -14.47
N TYR A 452 9.33 -19.64 -13.92
CA TYR A 452 9.24 -18.31 -14.52
C TYR A 452 10.58 -17.57 -14.47
N ALA A 453 10.74 -16.64 -15.40
CA ALA A 453 11.80 -15.66 -15.40
C ALA A 453 11.25 -14.30 -15.86
N SER A 454 11.78 -13.23 -15.31
CA SER A 454 11.40 -11.86 -15.66
C SER A 454 12.61 -10.93 -15.72
N PHE A 455 12.49 -9.92 -16.58
CA PHE A 455 13.38 -8.77 -16.63
C PHE A 455 12.54 -7.50 -16.73
N ASP A 456 12.72 -6.60 -15.77
CA ASP A 456 11.92 -5.38 -15.66
C ASP A 456 12.78 -4.18 -15.34
N MET A 457 12.38 -3.01 -15.88
CA MET A 457 12.94 -1.72 -15.55
C MET A 457 11.87 -0.81 -14.95
N ALA A 458 12.29 0.06 -14.01
CA ALA A 458 11.40 1.02 -13.37
C ALA A 458 12.13 2.32 -13.04
N THR A 459 11.33 3.36 -12.78
CA THR A 459 11.80 4.69 -12.34
C THR A 459 10.95 5.22 -11.22
N ARG A 460 11.55 6.12 -10.41
CA ARG A 460 10.86 6.93 -9.42
C ARG A 460 11.34 8.37 -9.48
N MET A 461 10.43 9.31 -9.37
CA MET A 461 10.76 10.73 -9.18
C MET A 461 11.06 11.01 -7.70
N PRO A 462 11.97 11.93 -7.37
CA PRO A 462 12.21 12.36 -6.00
C PRO A 462 10.91 12.84 -5.34
N SER A 463 10.72 12.56 -4.06
CA SER A 463 9.61 13.11 -3.27
C SER A 463 9.81 14.62 -3.00
N PHE A 464 8.73 15.33 -2.69
CA PHE A 464 8.85 16.75 -2.37
C PHE A 464 9.66 16.99 -1.08
N THR A 465 9.67 16.04 -0.16
CA THR A 465 10.52 16.08 1.04
C THR A 465 11.99 15.98 0.66
N GLU A 466 12.37 15.03 -0.18
CA GLU A 466 13.76 14.87 -0.66
C GLU A 466 14.24 16.13 -1.42
N LEU A 467 13.37 16.78 -2.19
CA LEU A 467 13.72 17.97 -2.96
C LEU A 467 13.87 19.23 -2.08
N TYR A 468 13.03 19.42 -1.06
CA TYR A 468 12.85 20.75 -0.47
C TYR A 468 12.98 20.83 1.04
N TYR A 469 12.99 19.67 1.77
CA TYR A 469 13.00 19.71 3.23
C TYR A 469 14.31 20.28 3.78
N THR A 470 14.24 21.50 4.30
CA THR A 470 15.39 22.20 4.83
C THR A 470 15.11 22.69 6.24
N THR A 471 15.94 22.24 7.19
CA THR A 471 15.91 22.56 8.61
C THR A 471 17.32 22.85 9.13
N ARG A 472 17.46 22.99 10.42
CA ARG A 472 18.82 23.09 11.05
C ARG A 472 19.67 21.86 10.83
N THR A 473 19.04 20.68 10.69
CA THR A 473 19.72 19.38 10.62
C THR A 473 19.58 18.67 9.28
N HIS A 474 18.75 19.17 8.37
CA HIS A 474 18.50 18.56 7.08
C HIS A 474 18.55 19.59 5.97
N THR A 475 19.01 19.20 4.79
CA THR A 475 19.03 20.02 3.57
C THR A 475 18.62 19.16 2.38
N GLY A 476 17.42 19.41 1.84
CA GLY A 476 16.92 18.82 0.60
C GLY A 476 17.63 19.38 -0.62
N SER A 477 17.65 18.63 -1.72
CA SER A 477 18.29 19.05 -2.98
C SER A 477 17.30 19.14 -4.14
N PRO A 478 17.00 20.35 -4.66
CA PRO A 478 16.13 20.53 -5.82
C PRO A 478 16.68 19.92 -7.12
N ASN A 479 17.96 19.57 -7.15
CA ASN A 479 18.66 19.05 -8.32
C ASN A 479 18.72 17.52 -8.36
N LEU A 480 18.00 16.81 -7.52
CA LEU A 480 17.95 15.36 -7.51
C LEU A 480 17.47 14.81 -8.85
N LEU A 481 18.17 13.79 -9.34
CA LEU A 481 17.81 13.04 -10.53
C LEU A 481 16.82 11.93 -10.18
N PRO A 482 15.97 11.50 -11.13
CA PRO A 482 15.14 10.32 -10.95
C PRO A 482 15.96 9.07 -10.68
N GLU A 483 15.44 8.20 -9.85
CA GLU A 483 15.98 6.87 -9.62
C GLU A 483 15.59 5.91 -10.73
N TYR A 484 16.49 4.94 -11.00
CA TYR A 484 16.27 3.87 -11.96
C TYR A 484 16.67 2.53 -11.39
N THR A 485 15.88 1.50 -11.66
CA THR A 485 16.25 0.11 -11.37
C THR A 485 16.05 -0.77 -12.59
N ARG A 486 16.89 -1.80 -12.68
CA ARG A 486 16.71 -2.98 -13.54
C ARG A 486 16.83 -4.23 -12.70
N SER A 487 15.95 -5.16 -12.89
CA SER A 487 15.90 -6.40 -12.11
C SER A 487 15.70 -7.60 -13.01
N ALA A 488 16.45 -8.66 -12.74
CA ALA A 488 16.20 -9.98 -13.27
C ALA A 488 15.77 -10.89 -12.12
N GLU A 489 14.78 -11.72 -12.37
CA GLU A 489 14.24 -12.69 -11.42
C GLU A 489 13.99 -14.02 -12.09
N ALA A 490 14.20 -15.11 -11.37
CA ALA A 490 13.77 -16.45 -11.75
C ALA A 490 13.14 -17.13 -10.55
N GLY A 491 12.13 -17.97 -10.79
CA GLY A 491 11.45 -18.65 -9.70
C GLY A 491 10.67 -19.88 -10.12
N ILE A 492 10.24 -20.60 -9.08
CA ILE A 492 9.48 -21.84 -9.17
C ILE A 492 8.22 -21.68 -8.33
N ARG A 493 7.10 -22.12 -8.86
CA ARG A 493 5.83 -22.23 -8.16
C ARG A 493 5.29 -23.63 -8.36
N PHE A 494 5.04 -24.32 -7.24
CA PHE A 494 4.40 -25.62 -7.22
C PHE A 494 3.15 -25.51 -6.35
N THR A 495 2.00 -25.85 -6.90
CA THR A 495 0.71 -25.79 -6.21
C THR A 495 -0.03 -27.08 -6.41
N GLU A 496 -0.26 -27.79 -5.32
CA GLU A 496 -1.10 -28.96 -5.25
C GLU A 496 -2.19 -28.69 -4.19
N ARG A 497 -3.23 -29.49 -4.15
CA ARG A 497 -4.41 -29.31 -3.30
C ARG A 497 -4.07 -29.00 -1.85
N PHE A 498 -3.08 -29.70 -1.29
CA PHE A 498 -2.69 -29.58 0.13
C PHE A 498 -1.36 -28.85 0.36
N ILE A 499 -0.61 -28.51 -0.69
CA ILE A 499 0.71 -27.87 -0.56
C ILE A 499 0.93 -26.80 -1.63
N ASN A 500 1.52 -25.69 -1.22
CA ASN A 500 1.93 -24.60 -2.09
C ASN A 500 3.36 -24.21 -1.78
N ILE A 501 4.24 -24.30 -2.78
CA ILE A 501 5.66 -23.94 -2.67
C ILE A 501 5.96 -22.84 -3.65
N ARG A 502 6.61 -21.77 -3.20
CA ARG A 502 7.11 -20.69 -4.02
C ARG A 502 8.55 -20.39 -3.66
N SER A 503 9.40 -20.29 -4.66
CA SER A 503 10.79 -19.90 -4.50
C SER A 503 11.19 -18.95 -5.61
N SER A 504 12.00 -17.96 -5.30
CA SER A 504 12.58 -17.06 -6.28
C SER A 504 13.97 -16.61 -5.89
N VAL A 505 14.76 -16.27 -6.89
CA VAL A 505 16.04 -15.60 -6.79
C VAL A 505 15.97 -14.35 -7.66
N PHE A 506 16.48 -13.24 -7.18
CA PHE A 506 16.50 -12.00 -7.93
C PHE A 506 17.83 -11.25 -7.78
N TYR A 507 18.12 -10.46 -8.82
CA TYR A 507 19.23 -9.53 -8.84
C TYR A 507 18.75 -8.18 -9.38
N THR A 508 18.92 -7.13 -8.59
CA THR A 508 18.47 -5.77 -8.92
C THR A 508 19.66 -4.82 -8.89
N GLN A 509 19.75 -3.95 -9.88
CA GLN A 509 20.71 -2.84 -9.91
C GLN A 509 19.97 -1.51 -9.88
N GLY A 510 20.28 -0.68 -8.89
CA GLY A 510 19.81 0.69 -8.75
C GLY A 510 20.84 1.70 -9.24
N LYS A 511 20.38 2.76 -9.91
CA LYS A 511 21.18 3.91 -10.32
C LYS A 511 20.51 5.19 -9.86
N ASN A 512 21.31 6.19 -9.44
CA ASN A 512 20.85 7.47 -8.89
C ASN A 512 19.91 7.30 -7.69
N LEU A 513 20.05 6.23 -6.92
CA LEU A 513 19.20 6.03 -5.73
C LEU A 513 19.38 7.21 -4.78
N ILE A 514 18.27 7.66 -4.20
CA ILE A 514 18.24 8.83 -3.31
C ILE A 514 18.34 8.36 -1.87
N ASP A 515 19.22 9.01 -1.11
CA ASP A 515 19.38 8.76 0.30
C ASP A 515 19.73 10.04 1.06
N TRP A 516 19.48 10.02 2.37
CA TRP A 516 19.93 11.06 3.28
C TRP A 516 21.29 10.66 3.86
N GLN A 517 22.31 11.43 3.55
CA GLN A 517 23.68 11.21 4.02
C GLN A 517 24.08 12.28 5.03
N TYR A 518 24.67 11.85 6.14
CA TYR A 518 25.15 12.73 7.19
C TYR A 518 26.53 13.29 6.85
N ASN A 519 26.65 14.60 6.84
CA ASN A 519 27.93 15.29 6.68
C ASN A 519 28.45 15.71 8.07
N GLN A 520 29.60 15.16 8.47
CA GLN A 520 30.22 15.42 9.78
C GLN A 520 30.75 16.86 9.90
N ALA A 521 31.11 17.52 8.79
CA ALA A 521 31.72 18.85 8.83
C ALA A 521 30.74 19.94 9.32
N ASP A 522 29.48 19.83 9.00
CA ASP A 522 28.44 20.80 9.40
C ASP A 522 27.30 20.17 10.21
N SER A 523 27.41 18.88 10.54
CA SER A 523 26.44 18.10 11.32
C SER A 523 25.05 18.11 10.73
N LYS A 524 24.92 18.01 9.39
CA LYS A 524 23.66 18.00 8.66
C LYS A 524 23.48 16.76 7.80
N TRP A 525 22.22 16.42 7.57
CA TRP A 525 21.79 15.43 6.61
C TRP A 525 21.49 16.09 5.27
N TYR A 526 21.99 15.52 4.20
CA TYR A 526 21.75 15.99 2.83
C TYR A 526 21.06 14.90 2.03
N SER A 527 19.98 15.26 1.33
CA SER A 527 19.41 14.38 0.32
C SER A 527 20.28 14.40 -0.93
N VAL A 528 20.78 13.24 -1.32
CA VAL A 528 21.71 13.10 -2.45
C VAL A 528 21.32 11.91 -3.31
N ASN A 529 21.59 12.00 -4.62
CA ASN A 529 21.70 10.77 -5.40
C ASN A 529 23.01 10.09 -5.06
N LEU A 530 22.99 8.81 -4.78
CA LEU A 530 24.22 8.02 -4.71
C LEU A 530 24.99 8.19 -6.01
N ALA A 531 26.33 8.26 -5.91
CA ALA A 531 27.20 8.66 -7.03
C ALA A 531 26.77 8.02 -8.37
N SER A 532 26.71 8.85 -9.41
CA SER A 532 26.13 8.46 -10.72
C SER A 532 26.87 7.30 -11.41
N ASP A 533 28.11 7.03 -11.01
CA ASP A 533 28.94 5.94 -11.46
C ASP A 533 28.89 4.71 -10.52
N SER A 534 28.26 4.82 -9.34
CA SER A 534 28.03 3.70 -8.42
C SER A 534 26.66 3.07 -8.68
N ARG A 535 26.63 1.76 -8.69
CA ARG A 535 25.38 0.98 -8.78
C ARG A 535 25.23 0.20 -7.48
N LEU A 536 24.09 0.40 -6.81
CA LEU A 536 23.73 -0.47 -5.72
C LEU A 536 23.19 -1.77 -6.32
N ALA A 537 23.87 -2.87 -6.03
CA ALA A 537 23.44 -4.20 -6.40
C ALA A 537 22.74 -4.86 -5.20
N THR A 538 21.55 -5.37 -5.43
CA THR A 538 20.78 -6.13 -4.44
C THR A 538 20.56 -7.54 -4.98
N PHE A 539 21.04 -8.53 -4.25
CA PHE A 539 20.75 -9.95 -4.47
C PHE A 539 19.81 -10.45 -3.40
N GLY A 540 18.88 -11.35 -3.76
CA GLY A 540 18.04 -11.96 -2.75
C GLY A 540 17.45 -13.28 -3.19
N ILE A 541 17.09 -14.08 -2.18
CA ILE A 541 16.42 -15.37 -2.32
C ILE A 541 15.23 -15.37 -1.37
N GLY A 542 14.08 -15.82 -1.88
CA GLY A 542 12.89 -15.99 -1.08
C GLY A 542 12.21 -17.32 -1.35
N TYR A 543 11.66 -17.92 -0.31
CA TYR A 543 10.77 -19.05 -0.48
C TYR A 543 9.64 -19.06 0.56
N THR A 544 8.54 -19.68 0.18
CA THR A 544 7.37 -19.87 1.05
C THR A 544 6.83 -21.26 0.80
N VAL A 545 6.50 -21.96 1.88
CA VAL A 545 5.83 -23.24 1.87
C VAL A 545 4.55 -23.14 2.68
N GLY A 546 3.42 -23.48 2.08
CA GLY A 546 2.13 -23.59 2.75
C GLY A 546 1.62 -25.01 2.70
N VAL A 547 1.09 -25.52 3.81
CA VAL A 547 0.47 -26.84 3.90
C VAL A 547 -0.92 -26.69 4.49
N ASP A 548 -1.92 -27.23 3.84
CA ASP A 548 -3.28 -27.37 4.34
C ASP A 548 -3.48 -28.81 4.86
N PHE A 549 -3.52 -28.97 6.18
CA PHE A 549 -3.68 -30.25 6.81
C PHE A 549 -5.12 -30.77 6.75
N GLU A 550 -6.12 -29.89 6.62
CA GLU A 550 -7.51 -30.30 6.45
C GLU A 550 -7.71 -30.99 5.11
N GLU A 551 -7.04 -30.51 4.06
CA GLU A 551 -7.01 -31.17 2.73
C GLU A 551 -6.12 -32.43 2.69
N LEU A 552 -5.02 -32.45 3.46
CA LEU A 552 -4.08 -33.59 3.48
C LEU A 552 -4.60 -34.77 4.31
N LEU A 553 -5.15 -34.51 5.50
CA LEU A 553 -5.49 -35.52 6.53
C LEU A 553 -6.99 -35.62 6.78
N GLY A 554 -7.79 -34.79 6.13
CA GLY A 554 -9.25 -34.70 6.33
C GLY A 554 -9.64 -33.72 7.46
N SER A 555 -10.90 -33.28 7.46
CA SER A 555 -11.41 -32.21 8.33
C SER A 555 -11.57 -32.59 9.82
N ARG A 556 -11.43 -33.85 10.19
CA ARG A 556 -11.60 -34.30 11.60
C ARG A 556 -10.38 -34.06 12.48
N GLN A 557 -9.20 -33.90 11.90
CA GLN A 557 -7.97 -33.66 12.66
C GLN A 557 -7.88 -32.18 13.11
N PRO A 558 -7.14 -31.87 14.21
CA PRO A 558 -7.12 -30.53 14.79
C PRO A 558 -6.29 -29.51 13.99
N LEU A 559 -5.26 -29.94 13.25
CA LEU A 559 -4.38 -29.02 12.49
C LEU A 559 -5.12 -28.47 11.28
N GLY A 560 -5.13 -27.16 11.09
CA GLY A 560 -5.71 -26.47 9.93
C GLY A 560 -4.65 -26.25 8.86
N SER A 561 -3.83 -25.23 9.01
CA SER A 561 -2.83 -24.85 8.03
C SER A 561 -1.52 -24.40 8.67
N LEU A 562 -0.40 -24.64 7.97
CA LEU A 562 0.92 -24.12 8.32
C LEU A 562 1.49 -23.39 7.11
N SER A 563 1.98 -22.18 7.29
CA SER A 563 2.75 -21.44 6.30
C SER A 563 4.10 -21.07 6.89
N VAL A 564 5.19 -21.28 6.16
CA VAL A 564 6.55 -20.88 6.54
C VAL A 564 7.16 -20.11 5.39
N GLY A 565 7.68 -18.92 5.66
CA GLY A 565 8.35 -18.06 4.70
C GLY A 565 9.75 -17.69 5.16
N TYR A 566 10.68 -17.57 4.22
CA TYR A 566 12.02 -17.04 4.44
C TYR A 566 12.43 -16.11 3.32
N GLN A 567 13.12 -15.04 3.68
CA GLN A 567 13.74 -14.09 2.76
C GLN A 567 15.16 -13.80 3.22
N TYR A 568 16.09 -13.83 2.27
CA TYR A 568 17.45 -13.31 2.40
C TYR A 568 17.67 -12.20 1.39
N ILE A 569 18.32 -11.12 1.84
CA ILE A 569 18.73 -10.00 0.99
C ILE A 569 20.16 -9.63 1.34
N ASP A 570 20.96 -9.38 0.31
CA ASP A 570 22.29 -8.77 0.41
C ASP A 570 22.39 -7.58 -0.53
N GLN A 571 22.97 -6.50 -0.04
CA GLN A 571 23.18 -5.28 -0.82
C GLN A 571 24.65 -4.93 -0.83
N ASN A 572 25.20 -4.77 -2.03
CA ASN A 572 26.57 -4.38 -2.24
C ASN A 572 26.65 -3.11 -3.09
N ASN A 573 27.48 -2.17 -2.64
CA ASN A 573 27.81 -1.00 -3.41
C ASN A 573 29.24 -1.16 -3.95
N ASP A 574 29.41 -1.25 -5.26
CA ASP A 574 30.69 -1.44 -5.95
C ASP A 574 31.76 -0.40 -5.60
N LYS A 575 31.34 0.75 -5.05
CA LYS A 575 32.18 1.88 -4.71
C LYS A 575 31.87 2.42 -3.30
N ALA A 576 31.56 1.55 -2.34
CA ALA A 576 31.55 1.97 -0.94
C ALA A 576 32.93 2.52 -0.61
N SER A 577 33.10 3.82 -0.82
CA SER A 577 34.35 4.50 -0.49
C SER A 577 34.59 4.35 1.01
N THR A 578 35.85 4.24 1.37
CA THR A 578 36.38 4.15 2.72
C THR A 578 35.94 5.25 3.70
N ASN A 579 35.19 6.25 3.24
CA ASN A 579 34.49 7.28 4.02
C ASN A 579 32.97 6.99 4.00
N ASN A 580 32.56 5.92 4.67
CA ASN A 580 31.16 5.53 4.77
C ASN A 580 30.31 6.66 5.36
N PRO A 581 29.55 7.45 4.56
CA PRO A 581 28.57 8.36 5.13
C PRO A 581 27.47 7.53 5.80
N ILE A 582 27.06 7.92 6.99
CA ILE A 582 25.91 7.31 7.66
C ILE A 582 24.71 7.50 6.73
N SER A 583 24.12 6.38 6.27
CA SER A 583 22.95 6.34 5.39
C SER A 583 21.71 6.05 6.21
N VAL A 584 20.57 6.66 5.86
CA VAL A 584 19.30 6.39 6.55
C VAL A 584 18.60 5.16 5.98
N TYR A 585 18.59 4.98 4.68
CA TYR A 585 17.75 3.96 4.03
C TYR A 585 18.55 2.87 3.31
N VAL A 586 19.54 3.24 2.50
CA VAL A 586 20.18 2.31 1.56
C VAL A 586 20.97 1.19 2.26
N PHE A 587 21.51 1.42 3.46
CA PHE A 587 22.27 0.41 4.20
C PHE A 587 21.53 -0.19 5.41
N ASN A 588 20.26 0.22 5.63
CA ASN A 588 19.39 -0.28 6.70
C ASN A 588 18.33 -1.22 6.12
N PHE A 589 18.72 -2.36 5.62
CA PHE A 589 17.80 -3.34 5.03
C PHE A 589 17.65 -4.60 5.88
N LEU A 590 16.53 -5.28 5.74
CA LEU A 590 16.26 -6.54 6.41
C LEU A 590 17.02 -7.68 5.70
N ARG A 591 18.13 -8.14 6.31
CA ARG A 591 19.00 -9.17 5.73
C ARG A 591 18.34 -10.54 5.75
N HIS A 592 17.79 -10.92 6.89
CA HIS A 592 17.08 -12.19 7.04
C HIS A 592 15.71 -11.97 7.66
N LYS A 593 14.72 -12.63 7.15
CA LYS A 593 13.38 -12.72 7.75
C LYS A 593 12.84 -14.13 7.65
N ILE A 594 12.35 -14.65 8.77
CA ILE A 594 11.58 -15.89 8.86
C ILE A 594 10.19 -15.53 9.35
N THR A 595 9.17 -16.10 8.73
CA THR A 595 7.78 -16.01 9.19
C THR A 595 7.18 -17.40 9.26
N ALA A 596 6.33 -17.66 10.25
CA ALA A 596 5.55 -18.89 10.31
C ALA A 596 4.15 -18.57 10.85
N ALA A 597 3.14 -19.15 10.23
CA ALA A 597 1.76 -19.05 10.65
C ALA A 597 1.16 -20.45 10.78
N LEU A 598 0.67 -20.81 11.96
CA LEU A 598 0.01 -22.07 12.25
C LEU A 598 -1.42 -21.81 12.71
N SER A 599 -2.38 -22.39 12.02
CA SER A 599 -3.79 -22.39 12.44
C SER A 599 -4.23 -23.78 12.83
N HIS A 600 -4.86 -23.92 13.99
CA HIS A 600 -5.40 -25.20 14.44
C HIS A 600 -6.69 -25.02 15.24
N ARG A 601 -7.49 -26.05 15.28
CA ARG A 601 -8.71 -26.15 16.06
C ARG A 601 -8.38 -26.73 17.44
N ILE A 602 -8.77 -26.06 18.51
CA ILE A 602 -8.63 -26.57 19.88
C ILE A 602 -9.82 -27.47 20.20
N VAL A 603 -11.02 -26.95 19.96
CA VAL A 603 -12.32 -27.65 20.03
C VAL A 603 -13.20 -27.15 18.90
N ASP A 604 -14.35 -27.76 18.63
CA ASP A 604 -15.17 -27.52 17.44
C ASP A 604 -15.40 -26.05 17.05
N LYS A 605 -15.54 -25.16 18.00
CA LYS A 605 -15.84 -23.73 17.75
C LYS A 605 -14.70 -22.79 18.12
N LEU A 606 -13.62 -23.33 18.71
CA LEU A 606 -12.47 -22.56 19.16
C LEU A 606 -11.24 -22.88 18.31
N ARG A 607 -10.73 -21.88 17.63
CA ARG A 607 -9.53 -21.94 16.80
C ARG A 607 -8.42 -21.09 17.42
N ALA A 608 -7.19 -21.57 17.30
CA ALA A 608 -5.99 -20.77 17.59
C ALA A 608 -5.20 -20.53 16.31
N THR A 609 -4.68 -19.34 16.17
CA THR A 609 -3.75 -18.96 15.09
C THR A 609 -2.51 -18.34 15.73
N TRP A 610 -1.36 -18.94 15.45
CA TRP A 610 -0.06 -18.52 15.94
C TRP A 610 0.71 -17.90 14.80
N ASN A 611 1.29 -16.71 15.00
CA ASN A 611 2.10 -16.02 14.01
C ASN A 611 3.46 -15.73 14.64
N PHE A 612 4.49 -16.29 14.04
CA PHE A 612 5.88 -16.10 14.42
C PHE A 612 6.59 -15.27 13.37
N ARG A 613 7.43 -14.33 13.80
CA ARG A 613 8.41 -13.66 12.96
C ARG A 613 9.76 -13.59 13.65
N TRP A 614 10.80 -13.87 12.90
CA TRP A 614 12.18 -13.59 13.28
C TRP A 614 12.83 -12.76 12.19
N GLN A 615 13.63 -11.77 12.59
CA GLN A 615 14.29 -10.87 11.66
C GLN A 615 15.67 -10.42 12.17
N ASP A 616 16.59 -10.28 11.20
CA ASP A 616 17.93 -9.76 11.35
C ASP A 616 18.15 -8.63 10.34
N ARG A 617 18.39 -7.43 10.85
CA ARG A 617 18.56 -6.21 10.07
C ARG A 617 20.03 -5.86 9.96
N ALA A 618 20.50 -5.55 8.75
CA ALA A 618 21.77 -4.89 8.51
C ALA A 618 21.72 -3.42 8.96
N GLY A 619 22.87 -2.82 9.13
CA GLY A 619 22.99 -1.41 9.46
C GLY A 619 23.09 -1.13 10.96
N SER A 620 23.08 0.14 11.28
CA SER A 620 23.27 0.67 12.63
C SER A 620 22.50 1.98 12.80
N TYR A 621 22.32 2.39 14.04
CA TYR A 621 21.73 3.68 14.38
C TYR A 621 22.47 4.33 15.55
N THR A 622 22.45 5.64 15.62
CA THR A 622 22.96 6.38 16.77
C THR A 622 21.96 6.28 17.92
N ARG A 623 22.38 5.65 19.02
CA ARG A 623 21.58 5.59 20.23
C ARG A 623 21.59 6.95 20.92
N TYR A 624 20.41 7.38 21.36
CA TYR A 624 20.23 8.60 22.15
C TYR A 624 19.92 8.24 23.59
N VAL A 625 20.54 8.99 24.53
CA VAL A 625 20.30 8.93 25.97
C VAL A 625 20.03 10.36 26.42
N ASP A 626 18.92 10.57 27.14
CA ASP A 626 18.48 11.90 27.59
C ASP A 626 18.47 12.94 26.46
N SER A 627 17.90 12.55 25.31
CA SER A 627 17.80 13.39 24.10
C SER A 627 19.14 13.83 23.48
N LYS A 628 20.25 13.20 23.84
CA LYS A 628 21.60 13.46 23.29
C LYS A 628 22.16 12.22 22.61
N PRO A 629 22.88 12.40 21.47
CA PRO A 629 23.55 11.29 20.83
C PRO A 629 24.63 10.69 21.76
N ALA A 630 24.63 9.36 21.90
CA ALA A 630 25.56 8.63 22.76
C ALA A 630 26.53 7.80 21.91
N GLU A 631 26.09 6.68 21.36
CA GLU A 631 26.92 5.76 20.60
C GLU A 631 26.22 5.22 19.37
N THR A 632 26.96 4.77 18.36
CA THR A 632 26.40 4.04 17.21
C THR A 632 26.35 2.55 17.53
N VAL A 633 25.18 1.95 17.41
CA VAL A 633 24.94 0.54 17.73
C VAL A 633 24.31 -0.17 16.53
N SER A 634 24.71 -1.42 16.30
CA SER A 634 24.08 -2.27 15.28
C SER A 634 22.73 -2.77 15.74
N TYR A 635 21.81 -3.00 14.78
CA TYR A 635 20.55 -3.67 15.08
C TYR A 635 20.79 -5.08 15.61
N LYS A 636 19.98 -5.49 16.59
CA LYS A 636 20.02 -6.85 17.14
C LYS A 636 18.87 -7.68 16.56
N PRO A 637 19.12 -8.93 16.16
CA PRO A 637 18.07 -9.81 15.71
C PRO A 637 17.08 -10.11 16.83
N PHE A 638 15.81 -10.28 16.48
CA PHE A 638 14.76 -10.62 17.43
C PHE A 638 13.71 -11.53 16.81
N GLY A 639 13.00 -12.27 17.66
CA GLY A 639 11.86 -13.09 17.30
C GLY A 639 10.66 -12.75 18.15
N LEU A 640 9.48 -12.71 17.57
CA LEU A 640 8.19 -12.43 18.21
C LEU A 640 7.21 -13.55 17.91
N LEU A 641 6.33 -13.83 18.85
CA LEU A 641 5.23 -14.76 18.69
C LEU A 641 3.94 -14.06 19.11
N ASP A 642 2.96 -14.09 18.22
CA ASP A 642 1.64 -13.53 18.40
C ASP A 642 0.59 -14.64 18.30
N VAL A 643 -0.50 -14.53 19.04
CA VAL A 643 -1.57 -15.51 19.05
C VAL A 643 -2.94 -14.86 18.97
N ARG A 644 -3.82 -15.47 18.21
CA ARG A 644 -5.24 -15.14 18.17
C ARG A 644 -6.06 -16.38 18.50
N LEU A 645 -7.01 -16.22 19.40
CA LEU A 645 -8.04 -17.20 19.70
C LEU A 645 -9.37 -16.67 19.18
N ASP A 646 -10.07 -17.49 18.38
CA ASP A 646 -11.39 -17.18 17.82
C ASP A 646 -12.40 -18.24 18.27
N TYR A 647 -13.50 -17.80 18.87
CA TYR A 647 -14.65 -18.63 19.21
C TYR A 647 -15.87 -18.15 18.44
N SER A 648 -16.40 -18.98 17.54
CA SER A 648 -17.48 -18.60 16.62
C SER A 648 -18.74 -19.43 16.83
N VAL A 649 -19.90 -18.76 17.02
CA VAL A 649 -21.21 -19.39 17.17
C VAL A 649 -22.24 -18.64 16.31
N GLY A 650 -22.66 -19.25 15.21
CA GLY A 650 -23.60 -18.62 14.28
C GLY A 650 -23.04 -17.31 13.72
N CYS A 651 -23.76 -16.21 13.91
CA CYS A 651 -23.38 -14.87 13.46
C CYS A 651 -22.41 -14.15 14.41
N LEU A 652 -22.11 -14.72 15.58
CA LEU A 652 -21.29 -14.11 16.61
C LEU A 652 -19.90 -14.75 16.64
N SER A 653 -18.86 -13.92 16.68
CA SER A 653 -17.48 -14.35 16.92
C SER A 653 -16.88 -13.55 18.07
N LEU A 654 -16.31 -14.25 19.04
CA LEU A 654 -15.50 -13.68 20.12
C LEU A 654 -14.04 -13.94 19.79
N PHE A 655 -13.18 -12.96 20.02
CA PHE A 655 -11.75 -13.14 19.78
C PHE A 655 -10.89 -12.50 20.85
N VAL A 656 -9.70 -13.06 21.04
CA VAL A 656 -8.64 -12.50 21.88
C VAL A 656 -7.34 -12.55 21.08
N ASN A 657 -6.63 -11.44 21.04
CA ASN A 657 -5.28 -11.35 20.48
C ASN A 657 -4.29 -11.10 21.62
N ALA A 658 -3.15 -11.75 21.57
CA ALA A 658 -1.99 -11.44 22.39
C ALA A 658 -0.77 -11.30 21.49
N ASN A 659 -0.29 -10.09 21.32
CA ASN A 659 0.88 -9.76 20.52
C ASN A 659 2.12 -9.73 21.42
N ASN A 660 3.26 -10.19 20.88
CA ASN A 660 4.55 -10.26 21.57
C ASN A 660 4.41 -10.99 22.94
N ILE A 661 3.91 -12.24 22.89
CA ILE A 661 3.58 -13.01 24.12
C ILE A 661 4.77 -13.21 25.07
N PHE A 662 6.01 -13.12 24.58
CA PHE A 662 7.23 -13.20 25.37
C PHE A 662 7.64 -11.85 25.97
N ASN A 663 6.82 -10.79 25.79
CA ASN A 663 7.08 -9.43 26.30
C ASN A 663 8.49 -8.92 25.95
N ARG A 664 8.94 -9.20 24.73
CA ARG A 664 10.30 -8.85 24.31
C ARG A 664 10.39 -7.37 23.93
N THR A 665 11.44 -6.69 24.41
CA THR A 665 11.79 -5.36 23.95
C THR A 665 12.52 -5.46 22.61
N TYR A 666 12.07 -4.74 21.60
CA TYR A 666 12.65 -4.73 20.26
C TYR A 666 12.49 -3.36 19.57
N MET A 667 13.23 -3.15 18.51
CA MET A 667 13.18 -1.94 17.69
C MET A 667 13.17 -2.35 16.20
N ASP A 668 12.16 -1.94 15.47
CA ASP A 668 12.14 -2.04 14.00
C ASP A 668 12.88 -0.86 13.37
N PHE A 669 12.78 0.32 14.00
CA PHE A 669 13.50 1.54 13.65
C PHE A 669 14.26 2.06 14.88
N GLY A 670 15.49 2.55 14.69
CA GLY A 670 16.37 2.94 15.78
C GLY A 670 15.78 4.00 16.71
N ASN A 671 16.04 3.87 18.00
CA ASN A 671 15.53 4.71 19.08
C ASN A 671 14.00 4.68 19.34
N ILE A 672 13.25 3.85 18.62
CA ILE A 672 11.82 3.72 18.82
C ILE A 672 11.51 2.33 19.36
N PRO A 673 11.44 2.15 20.69
CA PRO A 673 11.09 0.87 21.29
C PRO A 673 9.66 0.52 20.92
N GLN A 674 9.45 -0.70 20.45
CA GLN A 674 8.13 -1.21 20.11
C GLN A 674 7.46 -1.85 21.34
N PRO A 675 6.13 -1.98 21.34
CA PRO A 675 5.40 -2.48 22.51
C PRO A 675 5.81 -3.90 22.91
N GLY A 676 5.86 -4.15 24.21
CA GLY A 676 5.92 -5.48 24.78
C GLY A 676 4.63 -6.26 24.57
N LEU A 677 4.26 -7.11 25.52
CA LEU A 677 3.00 -7.83 25.48
C LEU A 677 1.81 -6.87 25.38
N TRP A 678 0.96 -7.10 24.35
CA TRP A 678 -0.28 -6.34 24.15
C TRP A 678 -1.45 -7.29 23.95
N ILE A 679 -2.43 -7.26 24.86
CA ILE A 679 -3.62 -8.10 24.81
C ILE A 679 -4.81 -7.24 24.40
N THR A 680 -5.59 -7.73 23.44
CA THR A 680 -6.88 -7.17 23.04
C THR A 680 -7.93 -8.27 22.97
N GLY A 681 -9.18 -7.91 23.13
CA GLY A 681 -10.30 -8.83 22.98
C GLY A 681 -11.50 -8.11 22.41
N GLY A 682 -12.34 -8.82 21.69
CA GLY A 682 -13.47 -8.20 21.03
C GLY A 682 -14.55 -9.16 20.58
N ILE A 683 -15.59 -8.55 20.05
CA ILE A 683 -16.80 -9.22 19.56
C ILE A 683 -17.02 -8.74 18.11
N SER A 684 -17.31 -9.67 17.23
CA SER A 684 -17.76 -9.39 15.85
C SER A 684 -19.11 -10.06 15.62
N TYR A 685 -20.04 -9.33 15.05
CA TYR A 685 -21.37 -9.82 14.66
C TYR A 685 -21.58 -9.63 13.18
N ARG A 686 -22.05 -10.67 12.47
CA ARG A 686 -22.34 -10.64 11.03
C ARG A 686 -23.79 -11.05 10.77
N LEU A 687 -24.54 -10.12 10.16
CA LEU A 687 -25.88 -10.34 9.67
C LEU A 687 -25.84 -10.53 8.14
N HIS A 688 -26.41 -11.63 7.64
CA HIS A 688 -26.49 -11.97 6.20
C HIS A 688 -27.87 -11.66 5.65
#